data_56081df8dee34065e6be033b69e9e85b
#
_entry.id   56081df8dee34065e6be033b69e9e85b
#
_cell.length_a   1.000
_cell.length_b   1.000
_cell.length_c   1.000
_cell.angle_alpha   90.00
_cell.angle_beta   90.00
_cell.angle_gamma   90.00
#
_symmetry.space_group_name_H-M   'P 1'
#
loop_
_entity.id
_entity.type
_entity.pdbx_description
1 polymer ?
#
loop_
_entity_poly.entity_id
_entity_poly.type
_entity_poly.pdbx_seq_one_letter_code
_entity_poly.pdbx_strand_id
1 'polypeptide(L)'
;MEYKKLFEPENIGKCKIKNRIIMAPMGNINMADPIGRPSLKMIEYFGERAKGGTGLLITGLIPVSYGIDPTVSEDNDTTYFPRIDGSSRTRLSGWRDLTAKVHSFDSKIFIQLTAGLGRVGSPEPALKGKILKSASINKNFYVPQLPHFPFTDRQIKKIVKSFGQSAVNAKVCGFDGVQLHGHEGYLMDQLTSNPWNRRRFGRYSNKFQFAVDVVREIKKRCGEDFPIIYRVDLTQALKESYGDEIFRKRFKGMERTIEEGLEFCKVLYNAGVDAFDVDKGCYDNWFFPHPPAYFEDIPYVKEIAGTLKEYFKKEGIKAKVIAVGKLGKPEVAEDVLDKGYADFVMLGRPLLSDPYWPQKVSEGREKEINHCIGDQEGCIQSFILGGHPCCTVNPYTGFEDCKKVEKASVKKKVAIIGGGPGGCEAAKTAFLRGHEVTLFEKDNMLGGQLIAGSKIKIKHDVERYIKNLNYQMNLLKEKGLDIRYNCEVKKEDLIGKYDVIICANGLSPFVPQIDGMDKIRHIEAREFLKSDMSLPKDVKKVTVIGGGVVGCELAYSLSYEKNVDVTVVEMLPNLMTGVVHSNRSMLLWLMMGLGSPTGKKEDVLKNPIKAYTSSKVIKFEENKVYINANRKRKDPYTPWHTLVPENIHNPFDKKLNPNDVEEIIIDTDYVIFSTGGKASDTLYYELLKEKAAKEIYAIGDAKTPGRAWEAITSANEVARFI
;
A
#
# COMPACT_ATOMS: atom_id res chain seq x y z
N MET A 1 -10.67 9.09 -29.31
CA MET A 1 -9.93 8.54 -28.15
C MET A 1 -8.94 9.61 -27.70
N GLU A 2 -9.07 10.09 -26.51
CA GLU A 2 -8.25 11.18 -25.96
C GLU A 2 -6.82 10.70 -25.63
N TYR A 3 -6.70 9.46 -25.14
CA TYR A 3 -5.44 8.86 -24.67
C TYR A 3 -4.90 7.85 -25.70
N LYS A 4 -4.27 8.34 -26.78
CA LYS A 4 -3.84 7.51 -27.90
C LYS A 4 -2.65 6.63 -27.58
N LYS A 5 -1.63 7.20 -26.88
CA LYS A 5 -0.38 6.50 -26.59
C LYS A 5 -0.58 5.28 -25.69
N LEU A 6 -1.48 5.38 -24.71
CA LEU A 6 -1.80 4.26 -23.82
C LEU A 6 -2.28 3.02 -24.57
N PHE A 7 -3.01 3.20 -25.68
CA PHE A 7 -3.64 2.10 -26.43
C PHE A 7 -2.91 1.71 -27.73
N GLU A 8 -1.76 2.33 -28.02
CA GLU A 8 -0.87 1.85 -29.08
C GLU A 8 -0.20 0.52 -28.68
N PRO A 9 -0.15 -0.48 -29.58
CA PRO A 9 0.59 -1.70 -29.32
C PRO A 9 2.11 -1.44 -29.30
N GLU A 10 2.85 -2.23 -28.52
CA GLU A 10 4.29 -2.16 -28.44
C GLU A 10 4.88 -3.55 -28.11
N ASN A 11 6.19 -3.74 -28.32
CA ASN A 11 6.87 -5.02 -28.10
C ASN A 11 7.83 -4.96 -26.92
N ILE A 12 7.94 -6.07 -26.17
CA ILE A 12 9.04 -6.37 -25.26
C ILE A 12 9.76 -7.60 -25.83
N GLY A 13 10.99 -7.42 -26.32
CA GLY A 13 11.65 -8.42 -27.13
C GLY A 13 10.77 -8.80 -28.34
N LYS A 14 10.46 -10.09 -28.52
CA LYS A 14 9.53 -10.57 -29.54
C LYS A 14 8.07 -10.67 -29.11
N CYS A 15 7.74 -10.37 -27.84
CA CYS A 15 6.39 -10.39 -27.34
C CYS A 15 5.65 -9.11 -27.70
N LYS A 16 4.61 -9.20 -28.56
CA LYS A 16 3.72 -8.09 -28.89
C LYS A 16 2.65 -7.93 -27.83
N ILE A 17 2.51 -6.72 -27.30
CA ILE A 17 1.52 -6.35 -26.28
C ILE A 17 0.52 -5.39 -26.91
N LYS A 18 -0.79 -5.62 -26.68
CA LYS A 18 -1.88 -4.92 -27.38
C LYS A 18 -2.01 -3.43 -27.02
N ASN A 19 -1.48 -3.02 -25.87
CA ASN A 19 -1.44 -1.62 -25.43
C ASN A 19 -0.25 -1.40 -24.48
N ARG A 20 -0.02 -0.16 -24.04
CA ARG A 20 1.13 0.19 -23.19
C ARG A 20 0.85 0.14 -21.70
N ILE A 21 -0.21 -0.56 -21.27
CA ILE A 21 -0.65 -0.66 -19.88
C ILE A 21 -0.25 -2.01 -19.32
N ILE A 22 0.61 -2.00 -18.29
CA ILE A 22 1.10 -3.20 -17.60
C ILE A 22 0.52 -3.24 -16.18
N MET A 23 0.05 -4.42 -15.74
CA MET A 23 -0.26 -4.67 -14.35
C MET A 23 1.03 -4.93 -13.58
N ALA A 24 1.30 -4.12 -12.55
CA ALA A 24 2.45 -4.30 -11.68
C ALA A 24 2.42 -5.64 -10.92
N PRO A 25 3.58 -6.27 -10.68
CA PRO A 25 3.68 -7.42 -9.81
C PRO A 25 3.33 -7.03 -8.38
N MET A 26 2.31 -7.68 -7.82
CA MET A 26 1.88 -7.53 -6.42
C MET A 26 1.86 -8.89 -5.78
N GLY A 27 2.41 -9.03 -4.57
CA GLY A 27 2.62 -10.32 -3.92
C GLY A 27 1.36 -11.19 -3.87
N ASN A 28 1.36 -12.32 -4.56
CA ASN A 28 0.24 -13.27 -4.65
C ASN A 28 0.30 -14.36 -3.56
N ILE A 29 0.64 -13.97 -2.32
CA ILE A 29 0.63 -14.89 -1.19
C ILE A 29 -0.79 -15.34 -0.86
N ASN A 30 -0.95 -16.54 -0.32
CA ASN A 30 -2.24 -17.16 -0.01
C ASN A 30 -3.24 -17.24 -1.19
N MET A 31 -2.72 -17.21 -2.43
CA MET A 31 -3.49 -17.44 -3.65
C MET A 31 -3.14 -18.76 -4.33
N ALA A 32 -2.44 -19.63 -3.64
CA ALA A 32 -2.10 -20.99 -4.06
C ALA A 32 -2.70 -22.01 -3.09
N ASP A 33 -2.80 -23.26 -3.55
CA ASP A 33 -3.11 -24.39 -2.69
C ASP A 33 -1.87 -24.83 -1.86
N PRO A 34 -2.01 -25.80 -0.92
CA PRO A 34 -0.90 -26.20 -0.06
C PRO A 34 0.33 -26.78 -0.79
N ILE A 35 0.18 -27.24 -2.04
CA ILE A 35 1.33 -27.70 -2.85
C ILE A 35 1.96 -26.55 -3.68
N GLY A 36 1.46 -25.33 -3.55
CA GLY A 36 1.93 -24.16 -4.29
C GLY A 36 1.37 -24.02 -5.71
N ARG A 37 0.30 -24.75 -6.08
CA ARG A 37 -0.41 -24.60 -7.33
C ARG A 37 -1.32 -23.37 -7.27
N PRO A 38 -1.33 -22.46 -8.29
CA PRO A 38 -2.30 -21.38 -8.37
C PRO A 38 -3.73 -21.88 -8.17
N SER A 39 -4.45 -21.26 -7.23
CA SER A 39 -5.85 -21.56 -6.94
C SER A 39 -6.79 -20.82 -7.90
N LEU A 40 -8.08 -21.17 -7.88
CA LEU A 40 -9.11 -20.45 -8.63
C LEU A 40 -9.10 -18.95 -8.28
N LYS A 41 -8.86 -18.60 -7.01
CA LYS A 41 -8.69 -17.23 -6.54
C LYS A 41 -7.64 -16.46 -7.36
N MET A 42 -6.45 -17.05 -7.57
CA MET A 42 -5.39 -16.43 -8.36
C MET A 42 -5.75 -16.33 -9.84
N ILE A 43 -6.39 -17.35 -10.38
CA ILE A 43 -6.80 -17.40 -11.79
C ILE A 43 -7.82 -16.31 -12.09
N GLU A 44 -8.86 -16.16 -11.26
CA GLU A 44 -9.89 -15.15 -11.45
C GLU A 44 -9.37 -13.72 -11.15
N TYR A 45 -8.48 -13.57 -10.16
CA TYR A 45 -7.81 -12.29 -9.89
C TYR A 45 -7.08 -11.73 -11.12
N PHE A 46 -6.30 -12.53 -11.83
CA PHE A 46 -5.64 -12.11 -13.06
C PHE A 46 -6.62 -12.03 -14.24
N GLY A 47 -7.55 -12.98 -14.32
CA GLY A 47 -8.58 -13.03 -15.34
C GLY A 47 -9.44 -11.76 -15.42
N GLU A 48 -9.84 -11.21 -14.27
CA GLU A 48 -10.67 -10.01 -14.22
C GLU A 48 -9.92 -8.77 -14.74
N ARG A 49 -8.63 -8.63 -14.48
CA ARG A 49 -7.80 -7.53 -14.98
C ARG A 49 -7.47 -7.69 -16.46
N ALA A 50 -7.28 -8.92 -16.93
CA ALA A 50 -7.15 -9.20 -18.36
C ALA A 50 -8.42 -8.85 -19.13
N LYS A 51 -9.60 -9.25 -18.61
CA LYS A 51 -10.92 -8.89 -19.12
C LYS A 51 -11.14 -7.38 -19.15
N GLY A 52 -10.64 -6.65 -18.13
CA GLY A 52 -10.66 -5.20 -18.07
C GLY A 52 -9.74 -4.48 -19.05
N GLY A 53 -9.02 -5.20 -19.93
CA GLY A 53 -8.28 -4.62 -21.06
C GLY A 53 -6.78 -4.38 -20.81
N THR A 54 -6.21 -4.85 -19.71
CA THR A 54 -4.76 -4.73 -19.45
C THR A 54 -3.96 -5.48 -20.51
N GLY A 55 -2.91 -4.85 -21.07
CA GLY A 55 -2.10 -5.44 -22.15
C GLY A 55 -1.16 -6.53 -21.67
N LEU A 56 -0.41 -6.29 -20.60
CA LEU A 56 0.48 -7.25 -19.97
C LEU A 56 0.20 -7.33 -18.48
N LEU A 57 0.10 -8.54 -17.95
CA LEU A 57 0.00 -8.78 -16.51
C LEU A 57 1.28 -9.44 -16.01
N ILE A 58 1.76 -9.03 -14.83
CA ILE A 58 2.93 -9.63 -14.20
C ILE A 58 2.51 -10.19 -12.85
N THR A 59 2.83 -11.47 -12.57
CA THR A 59 2.54 -12.06 -11.26
C THR A 59 3.35 -11.38 -10.17
N GLY A 60 2.91 -11.50 -8.92
CA GLY A 60 3.75 -11.14 -7.78
C GLY A 60 4.96 -12.07 -7.65
N LEU A 61 5.86 -11.73 -6.75
CA LEU A 61 7.13 -12.45 -6.56
C LEU A 61 6.94 -13.95 -6.32
N ILE A 62 7.59 -14.77 -7.14
CA ILE A 62 7.63 -16.23 -7.00
C ILE A 62 9.05 -16.65 -6.66
N PRO A 63 9.30 -17.14 -5.43
CA PRO A 63 10.64 -17.55 -5.03
C PRO A 63 11.13 -18.80 -5.80
N VAL A 64 12.43 -18.79 -6.12
CA VAL A 64 13.09 -19.95 -6.77
C VAL A 64 14.08 -20.67 -5.85
N SER A 65 14.29 -20.17 -4.64
CA SER A 65 15.36 -20.59 -3.72
C SER A 65 14.89 -21.56 -2.62
N TYR A 66 13.80 -22.29 -2.85
CA TYR A 66 13.32 -23.31 -1.90
C TYR A 66 14.43 -24.28 -1.53
N GLY A 67 14.55 -24.57 -0.21
CA GLY A 67 15.62 -25.39 0.34
C GLY A 67 17.03 -24.74 0.36
N ILE A 68 17.16 -23.46 -0.06
CA ILE A 68 18.43 -22.72 -0.07
C ILE A 68 18.31 -21.47 0.82
N ASP A 69 17.29 -20.63 0.61
CA ASP A 69 16.98 -19.49 1.49
C ASP A 69 15.98 -19.92 2.56
N PRO A 70 16.37 -19.89 3.85
CA PRO A 70 15.48 -20.28 4.95
C PRO A 70 14.21 -19.44 5.06
N THR A 71 14.22 -18.20 4.53
CA THR A 71 13.05 -17.28 4.59
C THR A 71 11.95 -17.65 3.60
N VAL A 72 12.19 -18.59 2.68
CA VAL A 72 11.22 -19.16 1.72
C VAL A 72 11.05 -20.68 1.93
N SER A 73 11.01 -21.10 3.18
CA SER A 73 10.84 -22.50 3.57
C SER A 73 9.38 -22.95 3.42
N GLU A 74 9.19 -24.25 3.13
CA GLU A 74 7.87 -24.89 3.13
C GLU A 74 7.25 -24.94 4.54
N ASP A 75 8.09 -24.95 5.58
CA ASP A 75 7.69 -24.93 6.99
C ASP A 75 7.38 -23.51 7.50
N ASN A 76 7.33 -22.51 6.63
CA ASN A 76 7.03 -21.15 7.03
C ASN A 76 5.51 -20.93 7.07
N ASP A 77 4.93 -21.06 8.25
CA ASP A 77 3.48 -20.94 8.49
C ASP A 77 2.93 -19.52 8.20
N THR A 78 3.81 -18.55 7.96
CA THR A 78 3.42 -17.14 7.82
C THR A 78 3.16 -16.70 6.39
N THR A 79 3.62 -17.46 5.36
CA THR A 79 3.51 -16.99 3.97
C THR A 79 3.52 -18.13 2.96
N TYR A 80 2.40 -18.34 2.29
CA TYR A 80 2.27 -19.29 1.19
C TYR A 80 2.49 -18.60 -0.15
N PHE A 81 3.65 -18.83 -0.75
CA PHE A 81 3.91 -18.41 -2.13
C PHE A 81 3.42 -19.45 -3.13
N PRO A 82 2.81 -19.05 -4.27
CA PRO A 82 2.69 -19.95 -5.40
C PRO A 82 4.07 -20.44 -5.84
N ARG A 83 4.16 -21.67 -6.34
CA ARG A 83 5.43 -22.32 -6.68
C ARG A 83 5.45 -22.77 -8.13
N ILE A 84 6.56 -22.51 -8.81
CA ILE A 84 6.82 -22.99 -10.17
C ILE A 84 8.10 -23.84 -10.25
N ASP A 85 8.77 -24.04 -9.12
CA ASP A 85 9.96 -24.87 -9.00
C ASP A 85 9.64 -26.38 -9.13
N GLY A 86 10.66 -27.16 -9.45
CA GLY A 86 10.55 -28.60 -9.58
C GLY A 86 9.82 -29.09 -10.84
N SER A 87 9.44 -30.37 -10.86
CA SER A 87 8.84 -31.06 -12.01
C SER A 87 7.42 -31.60 -11.77
N SER A 88 6.74 -31.13 -10.70
CA SER A 88 5.39 -31.59 -10.38
C SER A 88 4.38 -31.17 -11.44
N ARG A 89 3.86 -32.13 -12.21
CA ARG A 89 2.84 -31.89 -13.25
C ARG A 89 1.58 -31.27 -12.67
N THR A 90 1.16 -31.70 -11.48
CA THR A 90 -0.03 -31.19 -10.77
C THR A 90 0.14 -29.71 -10.43
N ARG A 91 1.32 -29.30 -9.93
CA ARG A 91 1.62 -27.90 -9.64
C ARG A 91 1.61 -27.04 -10.89
N LEU A 92 2.23 -27.53 -11.98
CA LEU A 92 2.32 -26.83 -13.25
C LEU A 92 0.95 -26.67 -13.96
N SER A 93 -0.05 -27.54 -13.69
CA SER A 93 -1.37 -27.42 -14.31
C SER A 93 -2.07 -26.11 -13.94
N GLY A 94 -2.02 -25.69 -12.68
CA GLY A 94 -2.65 -24.41 -12.26
C GLY A 94 -2.04 -23.19 -12.94
N TRP A 95 -0.75 -23.22 -13.28
CA TRP A 95 -0.10 -22.16 -14.06
C TRP A 95 -0.58 -22.14 -15.50
N ARG A 96 -0.83 -23.31 -16.12
CA ARG A 96 -1.43 -23.40 -17.46
C ARG A 96 -2.86 -22.84 -17.48
N ASP A 97 -3.65 -23.16 -16.45
CA ASP A 97 -5.01 -22.65 -16.31
C ASP A 97 -5.00 -21.11 -16.19
N LEU A 98 -4.05 -20.56 -15.41
CA LEU A 98 -3.86 -19.11 -15.28
C LEU A 98 -3.49 -18.44 -16.60
N THR A 99 -2.48 -18.95 -17.31
CA THR A 99 -2.04 -18.37 -18.59
C THR A 99 -3.13 -18.47 -19.65
N ALA A 100 -3.82 -19.62 -19.74
CA ALA A 100 -4.96 -19.79 -20.65
C ALA A 100 -6.10 -18.80 -20.36
N LYS A 101 -6.43 -18.58 -19.08
CA LYS A 101 -7.44 -17.58 -18.67
C LYS A 101 -7.05 -16.17 -19.13
N VAL A 102 -5.82 -15.75 -18.91
CA VAL A 102 -5.35 -14.41 -19.32
C VAL A 102 -5.32 -14.27 -20.84
N HIS A 103 -4.81 -15.28 -21.55
CA HIS A 103 -4.76 -15.27 -23.01
C HIS A 103 -6.14 -15.25 -23.66
N SER A 104 -7.18 -15.79 -23.03
CA SER A 104 -8.55 -15.74 -23.55
C SER A 104 -9.09 -14.33 -23.73
N PHE A 105 -8.44 -13.32 -23.12
CA PHE A 105 -8.76 -11.89 -23.27
C PHE A 105 -7.72 -11.13 -24.12
N ASP A 106 -6.92 -11.82 -24.93
CA ASP A 106 -5.85 -11.23 -25.74
C ASP A 106 -4.85 -10.38 -24.92
N SER A 107 -4.62 -10.78 -23.67
CA SER A 107 -3.61 -10.17 -22.79
C SER A 107 -2.40 -11.09 -22.65
N LYS A 108 -1.23 -10.50 -22.39
CA LYS A 108 0.02 -11.23 -22.15
C LYS A 108 0.25 -11.39 -20.65
N ILE A 109 1.00 -12.44 -20.27
CA ILE A 109 1.36 -12.65 -18.88
C ILE A 109 2.82 -13.06 -18.70
N PHE A 110 3.54 -12.36 -17.80
CA PHE A 110 4.89 -12.70 -17.37
C PHE A 110 4.86 -13.15 -15.92
N ILE A 111 5.77 -14.04 -15.54
CA ILE A 111 5.96 -14.44 -14.15
C ILE A 111 7.13 -13.69 -13.54
N GLN A 112 6.92 -13.10 -12.35
CA GLN A 112 8.03 -12.48 -11.61
C GLN A 112 8.74 -13.52 -10.75
N LEU A 113 10.03 -13.73 -10.98
CA LEU A 113 10.89 -14.66 -10.25
C LEU A 113 11.80 -13.89 -9.28
N THR A 114 11.94 -14.39 -8.04
CA THR A 114 12.82 -13.81 -7.02
C THR A 114 13.79 -14.82 -6.45
N ALA A 115 15.00 -14.35 -6.09
CA ALA A 115 16.02 -15.14 -5.40
C ALA A 115 15.66 -15.50 -3.95
N GLY A 116 14.57 -14.96 -3.42
CA GLY A 116 14.16 -15.06 -2.03
C GLY A 116 14.19 -13.72 -1.31
N LEU A 117 13.93 -13.74 0.00
CA LEU A 117 13.72 -12.52 0.78
C LEU A 117 15.02 -12.00 1.44
N GLY A 118 15.95 -12.90 1.78
CA GLY A 118 17.19 -12.51 2.47
C GLY A 118 16.91 -11.73 3.76
N ARG A 119 17.60 -10.59 3.98
CA ARG A 119 17.51 -9.78 5.22
C ARG A 119 16.13 -9.18 5.52
N VAL A 120 15.27 -9.09 4.52
CA VAL A 120 13.91 -8.54 4.69
C VAL A 120 12.85 -9.62 4.88
N GLY A 121 13.27 -10.88 4.93
CA GLY A 121 12.38 -12.00 5.26
C GLY A 121 12.07 -12.10 6.74
N SER A 122 11.06 -12.93 7.07
CA SER A 122 10.67 -13.21 8.45
C SER A 122 11.86 -13.66 9.30
N PRO A 123 12.00 -13.20 10.55
CA PRO A 123 12.99 -13.71 11.50
C PRO A 123 12.63 -15.09 12.07
N GLU A 124 11.41 -15.57 11.86
CA GLU A 124 10.89 -16.82 12.43
C GLU A 124 11.78 -18.06 12.20
N PRO A 125 12.40 -18.28 11.02
CA PRO A 125 13.31 -19.40 10.85
C PRO A 125 14.47 -19.43 11.85
N ALA A 126 14.93 -18.26 12.32
CA ALA A 126 15.96 -18.20 13.37
C ALA A 126 15.45 -18.70 14.72
N LEU A 127 14.19 -18.45 15.04
CA LEU A 127 13.54 -18.95 16.27
C LEU A 127 13.39 -20.48 16.23
N LYS A 128 13.35 -21.09 15.03
CA LYS A 128 13.35 -22.53 14.78
C LYS A 128 14.78 -23.09 14.58
N GLY A 129 15.84 -22.36 14.97
CA GLY A 129 17.24 -22.79 14.90
C GLY A 129 17.89 -22.76 13.52
N LYS A 130 17.24 -22.18 12.49
CA LYS A 130 17.83 -22.06 11.14
C LYS A 130 18.72 -20.83 11.05
N ILE A 131 19.82 -20.95 10.31
CA ILE A 131 20.75 -19.83 10.08
C ILE A 131 20.21 -18.93 8.97
N LEU A 132 19.82 -17.70 9.30
CA LEU A 132 19.38 -16.71 8.32
C LEU A 132 20.49 -16.35 7.34
N LYS A 133 20.15 -16.15 6.07
CA LYS A 133 21.10 -15.92 4.98
C LYS A 133 20.84 -14.61 4.23
N SER A 134 21.92 -14.00 3.71
CA SER A 134 21.90 -12.77 2.92
C SER A 134 23.16 -12.71 2.02
N ALA A 135 23.34 -11.60 1.28
CA ALA A 135 24.52 -11.38 0.43
C ALA A 135 25.84 -11.33 1.21
N SER A 136 25.83 -10.69 2.36
CA SER A 136 26.93 -10.64 3.35
C SER A 136 26.35 -10.64 4.76
N ILE A 137 27.15 -10.36 5.80
CA ILE A 137 26.61 -10.21 7.16
C ILE A 137 25.75 -8.96 7.19
N ASN A 138 24.43 -9.13 7.27
CA ASN A 138 23.43 -8.07 7.35
C ASN A 138 22.53 -8.29 8.56
N LYS A 139 21.94 -7.20 9.08
CA LYS A 139 20.93 -7.27 10.13
C LYS A 139 19.58 -7.62 9.52
N ASN A 140 18.76 -8.42 10.23
CA ASN A 140 17.36 -8.59 9.85
C ASN A 140 16.64 -7.23 9.89
N PHE A 141 15.75 -7.00 8.94
CA PHE A 141 15.02 -5.73 8.83
C PHE A 141 14.08 -5.49 10.00
N TYR A 142 13.30 -6.51 10.38
CA TYR A 142 12.30 -6.44 11.45
C TYR A 142 12.90 -6.57 12.85
N VAL A 143 13.90 -7.45 13.00
CA VAL A 143 14.58 -7.72 14.27
C VAL A 143 16.08 -7.52 14.08
N PRO A 144 16.59 -6.26 14.16
CA PRO A 144 18.00 -5.92 13.86
C PRO A 144 19.04 -6.59 14.77
N GLN A 145 18.63 -7.20 15.88
CA GLN A 145 19.46 -7.98 16.77
C GLN A 145 19.86 -9.34 16.15
N LEU A 146 19.11 -9.84 15.17
CA LEU A 146 19.37 -11.09 14.48
C LEU A 146 20.25 -10.86 13.24
N PRO A 147 21.45 -11.49 13.17
CA PRO A 147 22.30 -11.40 11.99
C PRO A 147 21.86 -12.40 10.90
N HIS A 148 21.97 -11.99 9.66
CA HIS A 148 21.98 -12.84 8.49
C HIS A 148 23.42 -13.10 8.05
N PHE A 149 23.77 -14.34 7.72
CA PHE A 149 25.10 -14.74 7.29
C PHE A 149 25.18 -14.87 5.75
N PRO A 150 26.38 -14.74 5.15
CA PRO A 150 26.50 -14.79 3.70
C PRO A 150 26.17 -16.17 3.15
N PHE A 151 25.50 -16.20 1.99
CA PHE A 151 25.47 -17.39 1.15
C PHE A 151 26.86 -17.73 0.64
N THR A 152 27.20 -19.00 0.48
CA THR A 152 28.41 -19.42 -0.25
C THR A 152 28.21 -19.27 -1.76
N ASP A 153 29.29 -19.12 -2.52
CA ASP A 153 29.22 -19.08 -4.01
C ASP A 153 28.54 -20.33 -4.60
N ARG A 154 28.72 -21.50 -3.96
CA ARG A 154 28.03 -22.74 -4.34
C ARG A 154 26.52 -22.62 -4.18
N GLN A 155 26.04 -22.03 -3.07
CA GLN A 155 24.61 -21.80 -2.84
C GLN A 155 24.04 -20.77 -3.84
N ILE A 156 24.76 -19.68 -4.11
CA ILE A 156 24.35 -18.68 -5.10
C ILE A 156 24.26 -19.30 -6.51
N LYS A 157 25.23 -20.13 -6.92
CA LYS A 157 25.16 -20.89 -8.19
C LYS A 157 23.95 -21.82 -8.25
N LYS A 158 23.53 -22.43 -7.13
CA LYS A 158 22.31 -23.23 -7.11
C LYS A 158 21.07 -22.35 -7.34
N ILE A 159 21.01 -21.15 -6.73
CA ILE A 159 19.92 -20.20 -6.97
C ILE A 159 19.86 -19.78 -8.45
N VAL A 160 21.01 -19.50 -9.10
CA VAL A 160 21.07 -19.21 -10.54
C VAL A 160 20.45 -20.33 -11.37
N LYS A 161 20.82 -21.60 -11.09
CA LYS A 161 20.24 -22.77 -11.77
C LYS A 161 18.74 -22.91 -11.55
N SER A 162 18.26 -22.57 -10.33
CA SER A 162 16.83 -22.59 -10.02
C SER A 162 16.04 -21.54 -10.82
N PHE A 163 16.60 -20.35 -11.08
CA PHE A 163 16.00 -19.37 -12.00
C PHE A 163 15.83 -19.96 -13.41
N GLY A 164 16.88 -20.59 -13.94
CA GLY A 164 16.81 -21.21 -15.26
C GLY A 164 15.75 -22.30 -15.35
N GLN A 165 15.64 -23.16 -14.33
CA GLN A 165 14.62 -24.23 -14.30
C GLN A 165 13.20 -23.64 -14.16
N SER A 166 13.01 -22.64 -13.30
CA SER A 166 11.71 -21.97 -13.12
C SER A 166 11.27 -21.24 -14.39
N ALA A 167 12.19 -20.64 -15.12
CA ALA A 167 11.90 -20.01 -16.42
C ALA A 167 11.49 -21.03 -17.49
N VAL A 168 12.13 -22.20 -17.54
CA VAL A 168 11.70 -23.30 -18.43
C VAL A 168 10.28 -23.74 -18.08
N ASN A 169 9.99 -23.93 -16.81
CA ASN A 169 8.65 -24.31 -16.34
C ASN A 169 7.62 -23.25 -16.73
N ALA A 170 7.95 -21.96 -16.56
CA ALA A 170 7.10 -20.85 -16.97
C ALA A 170 6.80 -20.89 -18.46
N LYS A 171 7.82 -21.03 -19.32
CA LYS A 171 7.66 -21.18 -20.76
C LYS A 171 6.75 -22.35 -21.15
N VAL A 172 6.95 -23.51 -20.51
CA VAL A 172 6.12 -24.71 -20.73
C VAL A 172 4.68 -24.50 -20.26
N CYS A 173 4.45 -23.68 -19.25
CA CYS A 173 3.12 -23.32 -18.76
C CYS A 173 2.43 -22.22 -19.58
N GLY A 174 3.08 -21.68 -20.62
CA GLY A 174 2.47 -20.71 -21.51
C GLY A 174 2.72 -19.25 -21.11
N PHE A 175 3.62 -18.96 -20.18
CA PHE A 175 4.02 -17.58 -19.92
C PHE A 175 4.76 -16.98 -21.13
N ASP A 176 4.44 -15.73 -21.48
CA ASP A 176 5.02 -15.02 -22.61
C ASP A 176 6.45 -14.50 -22.33
N GLY A 177 6.87 -14.49 -21.05
CA GLY A 177 8.19 -14.07 -20.59
C GLY A 177 8.34 -14.12 -19.07
N VAL A 178 9.46 -13.63 -18.56
CA VAL A 178 9.74 -13.52 -17.13
C VAL A 178 10.11 -12.11 -16.74
N GLN A 179 9.79 -11.72 -15.49
CA GLN A 179 10.35 -10.56 -14.83
C GLN A 179 11.27 -11.01 -13.70
N LEU A 180 12.45 -10.40 -13.59
CA LEU A 180 13.41 -10.64 -12.52
C LEU A 180 13.26 -9.57 -11.43
N HIS A 181 13.05 -10.01 -10.19
CA HIS A 181 12.75 -9.14 -9.05
C HIS A 181 14.04 -8.63 -8.38
N GLY A 182 14.70 -7.68 -9.02
CA GLY A 182 15.99 -7.13 -8.60
C GLY A 182 15.90 -5.79 -7.86
N HIS A 183 14.81 -5.54 -7.12
CA HIS A 183 14.59 -4.28 -6.42
C HIS A 183 14.12 -4.47 -4.97
N GLU A 184 13.79 -3.38 -4.28
CA GLU A 184 13.24 -3.27 -2.93
C GLU A 184 14.14 -3.80 -1.80
N GLY A 185 15.37 -4.20 -2.05
CA GLY A 185 16.22 -4.77 -1.01
C GLY A 185 15.94 -6.24 -0.71
N TYR A 186 15.21 -6.98 -1.59
CA TYR A 186 15.12 -8.43 -1.55
C TYR A 186 16.47 -9.08 -1.92
N LEU A 187 16.59 -10.39 -1.79
CA LEU A 187 17.88 -11.09 -1.91
C LEU A 187 18.60 -10.79 -3.23
N MET A 188 17.89 -10.64 -4.34
CA MET A 188 18.49 -10.32 -5.63
C MET A 188 19.11 -8.90 -5.63
N ASP A 189 18.41 -7.90 -5.10
CA ASP A 189 18.98 -6.56 -4.91
C ASP A 189 20.13 -6.57 -3.89
N GLN A 190 19.99 -7.33 -2.78
CA GLN A 190 21.08 -7.48 -1.80
C GLN A 190 22.37 -8.00 -2.43
N LEU A 191 22.27 -8.94 -3.39
CA LEU A 191 23.44 -9.50 -4.09
C LEU A 191 24.04 -8.54 -5.12
N THR A 192 23.27 -7.54 -5.58
CA THR A 192 23.67 -6.64 -6.67
C THR A 192 23.95 -5.20 -6.22
N SER A 193 23.94 -4.91 -4.91
CA SER A 193 24.11 -3.55 -4.41
C SER A 193 25.09 -3.41 -3.25
N ASN A 194 25.74 -2.25 -3.16
CA ASN A 194 26.82 -1.94 -2.24
C ASN A 194 26.44 -2.01 -0.75
N PRO A 195 25.30 -1.52 -0.27
CA PRO A 195 24.95 -1.55 1.14
C PRO A 195 24.86 -2.97 1.71
N TRP A 196 24.46 -3.91 0.87
CA TRP A 196 24.13 -5.26 1.31
C TRP A 196 25.17 -6.31 0.90
N ASN A 197 25.82 -6.17 -0.28
CA ASN A 197 26.90 -7.04 -0.74
C ASN A 197 28.28 -6.42 -0.47
N ARG A 198 28.87 -6.79 0.66
CA ARG A 198 30.21 -6.36 1.07
C ARG A 198 31.25 -7.50 0.99
N ARG A 199 31.02 -8.44 0.07
CA ARG A 199 31.94 -9.56 -0.20
C ARG A 199 33.26 -9.02 -0.76
N ARG A 200 34.36 -9.53 -0.27
CA ARG A 200 35.71 -9.16 -0.73
C ARG A 200 36.29 -10.16 -1.72
N PHE A 201 35.79 -11.40 -1.70
CA PHE A 201 36.32 -12.52 -2.48
C PHE A 201 35.19 -13.34 -3.07
N GLY A 202 35.55 -14.18 -4.08
CA GLY A 202 34.64 -15.05 -4.79
C GLY A 202 33.99 -14.38 -6.01
N ARG A 203 33.31 -15.18 -6.84
CA ARG A 203 32.69 -14.73 -8.09
C ARG A 203 31.68 -13.59 -7.86
N TYR A 204 30.90 -13.69 -6.80
CA TYR A 204 29.81 -12.77 -6.50
C TYR A 204 30.24 -11.59 -5.58
N SER A 205 31.54 -11.35 -5.45
CA SER A 205 32.07 -10.07 -4.97
C SER A 205 31.91 -8.97 -6.04
N ASN A 206 31.93 -9.34 -7.32
CA ASN A 206 31.42 -8.48 -8.39
C ASN A 206 29.88 -8.43 -8.31
N LYS A 207 29.33 -7.29 -7.95
CA LYS A 207 27.92 -7.10 -7.66
C LYS A 207 27.00 -7.34 -8.85
N PHE A 208 27.44 -7.07 -10.07
CA PHE A 208 26.62 -7.29 -11.28
C PHE A 208 26.57 -8.76 -11.69
N GLN A 209 27.56 -9.56 -11.26
CA GLN A 209 27.77 -10.92 -11.77
C GLN A 209 26.60 -11.86 -11.47
N PHE A 210 25.93 -11.72 -10.32
CA PHE A 210 24.78 -12.58 -10.00
C PHE A 210 23.63 -12.39 -11.00
N ALA A 211 23.25 -11.14 -11.25
CA ALA A 211 22.16 -10.84 -12.18
C ALA A 211 22.51 -11.26 -13.63
N VAL A 212 23.76 -11.01 -14.06
CA VAL A 212 24.26 -11.46 -15.37
C VAL A 212 24.18 -12.99 -15.49
N ASP A 213 24.61 -13.74 -14.47
CA ASP A 213 24.55 -15.20 -14.49
C ASP A 213 23.10 -15.70 -14.58
N VAL A 214 22.15 -15.05 -13.88
CA VAL A 214 20.72 -15.39 -13.94
C VAL A 214 20.15 -15.16 -15.34
N VAL A 215 20.39 -13.99 -15.93
CA VAL A 215 19.91 -13.65 -17.28
C VAL A 215 20.44 -14.65 -18.31
N ARG A 216 21.76 -14.90 -18.29
CA ARG A 216 22.41 -15.85 -19.21
C ARG A 216 21.91 -17.28 -19.04
N GLU A 217 21.68 -17.74 -17.80
CA GLU A 217 21.13 -19.08 -17.54
C GLU A 217 19.72 -19.22 -18.10
N ILE A 218 18.88 -18.18 -17.99
CA ILE A 218 17.52 -18.17 -18.57
C ILE A 218 17.60 -18.18 -20.10
N LYS A 219 18.37 -17.27 -20.72
CA LYS A 219 18.53 -17.23 -22.18
C LYS A 219 19.09 -18.55 -22.73
N LYS A 220 20.09 -19.13 -22.08
CA LYS A 220 20.64 -20.46 -22.45
C LYS A 220 19.60 -21.54 -22.48
N ARG A 221 18.65 -21.58 -21.53
CA ARG A 221 17.66 -22.66 -21.41
C ARG A 221 16.38 -22.39 -22.19
N CYS A 222 15.93 -21.15 -22.23
CA CYS A 222 14.67 -20.76 -22.86
C CYS A 222 14.83 -20.24 -24.29
N GLY A 223 16.06 -19.97 -24.74
CA GLY A 223 16.36 -19.33 -26.04
C GLY A 223 16.45 -17.81 -25.94
N GLU A 224 17.20 -17.22 -26.87
CA GLU A 224 17.47 -15.76 -26.91
C GLU A 224 16.20 -14.93 -27.08
N ASP A 225 15.19 -15.48 -27.74
CA ASP A 225 13.92 -14.80 -28.03
C ASP A 225 12.93 -14.77 -26.85
N PHE A 226 13.21 -15.52 -25.75
CA PHE A 226 12.32 -15.52 -24.59
C PHE A 226 12.48 -14.23 -23.79
N PRO A 227 11.45 -13.37 -23.69
CA PRO A 227 11.59 -12.04 -23.12
C PRO A 227 11.93 -12.02 -21.64
N ILE A 228 12.82 -11.11 -21.25
CA ILE A 228 13.20 -10.87 -19.86
C ILE A 228 12.99 -9.38 -19.53
N ILE A 229 12.14 -9.08 -18.55
CA ILE A 229 12.09 -7.78 -17.88
C ILE A 229 12.97 -7.87 -16.63
N TYR A 230 13.74 -6.84 -16.33
CA TYR A 230 14.43 -6.71 -15.06
C TYR A 230 13.84 -5.54 -14.27
N ARG A 231 13.29 -5.81 -13.08
CA ARG A 231 12.84 -4.76 -12.18
C ARG A 231 14.02 -4.32 -11.31
N VAL A 232 14.33 -3.02 -11.34
CA VAL A 232 15.52 -2.45 -10.71
C VAL A 232 15.21 -1.17 -9.97
N ASP A 233 15.80 -1.01 -8.77
CA ASP A 233 15.97 0.32 -8.17
C ASP A 233 17.11 1.01 -8.91
N LEU A 234 16.80 2.04 -9.70
CA LEU A 234 17.84 2.81 -10.39
C LEU A 234 18.73 3.51 -9.37
N THR A 235 18.15 3.91 -8.24
CA THR A 235 18.84 4.36 -7.04
C THR A 235 18.11 3.89 -5.79
N GLN A 236 18.85 3.59 -4.74
CA GLN A 236 18.25 3.24 -3.44
C GLN A 236 17.85 4.47 -2.62
N ALA A 237 18.32 5.67 -2.98
CA ALA A 237 17.95 6.94 -2.34
C ALA A 237 18.10 6.95 -0.81
N LEU A 238 19.08 6.20 -0.27
CA LEU A 238 19.28 6.10 1.18
C LEU A 238 19.85 7.39 1.78
N LYS A 239 20.77 8.04 1.06
CA LYS A 239 21.32 9.34 1.48
C LYS A 239 20.25 10.42 1.49
N GLU A 240 19.43 10.47 0.44
CA GLU A 240 18.29 11.38 0.34
C GLU A 240 17.30 11.18 1.49
N SER A 241 16.99 9.93 1.79
CA SER A 241 15.99 9.57 2.81
C SER A 241 16.46 9.85 4.24
N TYR A 242 17.74 9.60 4.54
CA TYR A 242 18.21 9.57 5.92
C TYR A 242 19.10 10.78 6.30
N GLY A 243 19.52 11.59 5.32
CA GLY A 243 20.53 12.62 5.53
C GLY A 243 21.93 12.06 5.81
N ASP A 244 22.95 12.91 5.73
CA ASP A 244 24.36 12.48 5.74
C ASP A 244 24.78 11.71 7.00
N GLU A 245 24.35 12.14 8.18
CA GLU A 245 24.78 11.55 9.46
C GLU A 245 24.24 10.12 9.62
N ILE A 246 22.93 9.94 9.51
CA ILE A 246 22.29 8.64 9.68
C ILE A 246 22.70 7.70 8.54
N PHE A 247 22.83 8.20 7.32
CA PHE A 247 23.28 7.44 6.15
C PHE A 247 24.67 6.84 6.37
N ARG A 248 25.64 7.65 6.85
CA ARG A 248 26.98 7.15 7.17
C ARG A 248 26.99 6.13 8.31
N LYS A 249 26.20 6.38 9.36
CA LYS A 249 26.14 5.51 10.53
C LYS A 249 25.48 4.16 10.22
N ARG A 250 24.34 4.18 9.52
CA ARG A 250 23.50 2.99 9.27
C ARG A 250 23.95 2.19 8.05
N PHE A 251 24.28 2.87 6.96
CA PHE A 251 24.60 2.25 5.66
C PHE A 251 26.09 2.38 5.29
N LYS A 252 26.92 2.90 6.19
CA LYS A 252 28.37 3.10 5.96
C LYS A 252 28.68 4.01 4.77
N GLY A 253 27.77 4.92 4.43
CA GLY A 253 27.89 5.81 3.28
C GLY A 253 27.75 5.10 1.93
N MET A 254 27.08 3.95 1.87
CA MET A 254 26.96 3.16 0.65
C MET A 254 25.49 3.07 0.20
N GLU A 255 25.26 3.28 -1.08
CA GLU A 255 24.00 3.04 -1.79
C GLU A 255 24.29 2.74 -3.27
N ARG A 256 23.30 2.26 -4.01
CA ARG A 256 23.34 2.34 -5.47
C ARG A 256 22.96 3.77 -5.86
N THR A 257 23.88 4.47 -6.54
CA THR A 257 23.59 5.79 -7.13
C THR A 257 22.91 5.62 -8.49
N ILE A 258 22.36 6.71 -9.04
CA ILE A 258 21.78 6.71 -10.39
C ILE A 258 22.82 6.26 -11.44
N GLU A 259 24.06 6.77 -11.35
CA GLU A 259 25.14 6.43 -12.29
C GLU A 259 25.46 4.92 -12.25
N GLU A 260 25.57 4.34 -11.06
CA GLU A 260 25.78 2.90 -10.88
C GLU A 260 24.57 2.10 -11.40
N GLY A 261 23.34 2.61 -11.19
CA GLY A 261 22.13 2.01 -11.75
C GLY A 261 22.08 2.01 -13.27
N LEU A 262 22.48 3.11 -13.91
CA LEU A 262 22.56 3.23 -15.38
C LEU A 262 23.57 2.23 -15.96
N GLU A 263 24.76 2.14 -15.38
CA GLU A 263 25.79 1.18 -15.81
C GLU A 263 25.31 -0.26 -15.59
N PHE A 264 24.64 -0.54 -14.48
CA PHE A 264 24.05 -1.86 -14.21
C PHE A 264 23.02 -2.25 -15.26
N CYS A 265 22.13 -1.34 -15.67
CA CYS A 265 21.16 -1.58 -16.73
C CYS A 265 21.84 -1.87 -18.08
N LYS A 266 22.91 -1.14 -18.43
CA LYS A 266 23.71 -1.39 -19.64
C LYS A 266 24.33 -2.80 -19.63
N VAL A 267 24.94 -3.20 -18.52
CA VAL A 267 25.53 -4.54 -18.35
C VAL A 267 24.46 -5.63 -18.50
N LEU A 268 23.26 -5.42 -17.94
CA LEU A 268 22.16 -6.37 -18.05
C LEU A 268 21.55 -6.44 -19.45
N TYR A 269 21.45 -5.31 -20.16
CA TYR A 269 21.06 -5.30 -21.58
C TYR A 269 22.03 -6.16 -22.43
N ASN A 270 23.33 -6.00 -22.22
CA ASN A 270 24.35 -6.80 -22.91
C ASN A 270 24.31 -8.30 -22.50
N ALA A 271 23.70 -8.63 -21.36
CA ALA A 271 23.48 -10.01 -20.95
C ALA A 271 22.18 -10.62 -21.53
N GLY A 272 21.28 -9.80 -22.10
CA GLY A 272 20.04 -10.24 -22.76
C GLY A 272 18.74 -9.76 -22.14
N VAL A 273 18.73 -8.71 -21.32
CA VAL A 273 17.48 -8.10 -20.80
C VAL A 273 16.81 -7.26 -21.88
N ASP A 274 15.51 -7.47 -22.09
CA ASP A 274 14.71 -6.83 -23.15
C ASP A 274 14.01 -5.55 -22.68
N ALA A 275 13.68 -5.44 -21.38
CA ALA A 275 13.04 -4.25 -20.79
C ALA A 275 13.42 -4.06 -19.33
N PHE A 276 13.34 -2.81 -18.87
CA PHE A 276 13.58 -2.43 -17.48
C PHE A 276 12.36 -1.78 -16.88
N ASP A 277 11.85 -2.37 -15.79
CA ASP A 277 10.87 -1.79 -14.90
C ASP A 277 11.65 -1.05 -13.81
N VAL A 278 11.60 0.28 -13.85
CA VAL A 278 12.49 1.12 -13.03
C VAL A 278 11.75 1.81 -11.90
N ASP A 279 12.34 1.68 -10.72
CA ASP A 279 11.81 2.20 -9.47
C ASP A 279 12.90 2.95 -8.69
N LYS A 280 12.54 3.50 -7.54
CA LYS A 280 13.40 4.23 -6.60
C LYS A 280 13.18 3.70 -5.20
N GLY A 281 14.26 3.60 -4.42
CA GLY A 281 14.19 3.22 -3.00
C GLY A 281 14.28 1.71 -2.76
N CYS A 282 14.16 1.32 -1.50
CA CYS A 282 14.22 -0.07 -1.05
C CYS A 282 13.37 -0.27 0.22
N TYR A 283 13.47 -1.41 0.89
CA TYR A 283 12.73 -1.69 2.13
C TYR A 283 12.97 -0.66 3.24
N ASP A 284 14.18 -0.11 3.32
CA ASP A 284 14.54 0.87 4.35
C ASP A 284 13.88 2.24 4.14
N ASN A 285 13.42 2.56 2.94
CA ASN A 285 12.62 3.75 2.59
C ASN A 285 11.44 3.36 1.68
N TRP A 286 10.66 2.40 2.14
CA TRP A 286 9.63 1.68 1.39
C TRP A 286 8.51 2.57 0.83
N PHE A 287 8.40 3.80 1.29
CA PHE A 287 7.48 4.79 0.76
C PHE A 287 7.81 5.24 -0.68
N PHE A 288 9.02 5.04 -1.18
CA PHE A 288 9.33 5.29 -2.59
C PHE A 288 8.77 4.19 -3.51
N PRO A 289 9.12 2.89 -3.35
CA PRO A 289 8.55 1.85 -4.21
C PRO A 289 7.05 1.62 -3.98
N HIS A 290 6.51 2.04 -2.84
CA HIS A 290 5.09 1.98 -2.52
C HIS A 290 4.51 3.34 -2.14
N PRO A 291 4.43 4.31 -3.08
CA PRO A 291 4.07 5.69 -2.77
C PRO A 291 2.73 5.78 -2.00
N PRO A 292 2.72 6.33 -0.76
CA PRO A 292 1.49 6.58 -0.01
C PRO A 292 0.62 7.67 -0.63
N ALA A 293 -0.53 7.93 0.00
CA ALA A 293 -1.39 9.05 -0.37
C ALA A 293 -0.68 10.40 -0.33
N TYR A 294 0.37 10.53 0.49
CA TYR A 294 1.06 11.79 0.79
C TYR A 294 1.99 12.30 -0.32
N PHE A 295 2.36 11.47 -1.31
CA PHE A 295 3.07 11.96 -2.48
C PHE A 295 2.09 12.58 -3.48
N GLU A 296 2.49 13.71 -4.08
CA GLU A 296 1.88 14.20 -5.31
C GLU A 296 2.11 13.22 -6.47
N ASP A 297 1.38 13.42 -7.56
CA ASP A 297 1.56 12.58 -8.74
C ASP A 297 2.95 12.82 -9.34
N ILE A 298 3.71 11.76 -9.47
CA ILE A 298 4.97 11.66 -10.23
C ILE A 298 6.08 12.65 -9.82
N PRO A 299 6.49 12.80 -8.59
CA PRO A 299 7.67 13.65 -8.33
C PRO A 299 8.96 13.06 -8.91
N TYR A 300 9.07 11.73 -9.13
CA TYR A 300 10.32 11.07 -9.52
C TYR A 300 10.28 10.24 -10.82
N VAL A 301 9.17 10.13 -11.54
CA VAL A 301 9.14 9.35 -12.79
C VAL A 301 10.09 9.91 -13.85
N LYS A 302 10.16 11.25 -14.00
CA LYS A 302 11.13 11.88 -14.90
C LYS A 302 12.56 11.65 -14.43
N GLU A 303 12.81 11.75 -13.12
CA GLU A 303 14.14 11.52 -12.53
C GLU A 303 14.62 10.08 -12.79
N ILE A 304 13.75 9.10 -12.71
CA ILE A 304 14.11 7.68 -12.77
C ILE A 304 13.94 7.13 -14.19
N ALA A 305 12.70 7.01 -14.67
CA ALA A 305 12.44 6.42 -15.98
C ALA A 305 12.97 7.32 -17.13
N GLY A 306 12.74 8.62 -17.06
CA GLY A 306 13.23 9.58 -18.04
C GLY A 306 14.75 9.58 -18.16
N THR A 307 15.46 9.57 -17.03
CA THR A 307 16.95 9.51 -17.01
C THR A 307 17.47 8.22 -17.65
N LEU A 308 16.85 7.07 -17.34
CA LEU A 308 17.24 5.81 -17.98
C LEU A 308 16.94 5.84 -19.50
N LYS A 309 15.80 6.41 -19.90
CA LYS A 309 15.42 6.52 -21.31
C LYS A 309 16.39 7.40 -22.09
N GLU A 310 16.81 8.54 -21.54
CA GLU A 310 17.82 9.43 -22.12
C GLU A 310 19.19 8.73 -22.23
N TYR A 311 19.59 8.01 -21.19
CA TYR A 311 20.83 7.22 -21.18
C TYR A 311 20.80 6.15 -22.27
N PHE A 312 19.72 5.39 -22.41
CA PHE A 312 19.58 4.37 -23.46
C PHE A 312 19.65 4.95 -24.85
N LYS A 313 19.01 6.10 -25.08
CA LYS A 313 19.08 6.82 -26.34
C LYS A 313 20.54 7.20 -26.69
N LYS A 314 21.28 7.73 -25.71
CA LYS A 314 22.69 8.12 -25.86
C LYS A 314 23.60 6.93 -26.17
N GLU A 315 23.38 5.80 -25.51
CA GLU A 315 24.19 4.58 -25.63
C GLU A 315 23.72 3.66 -26.78
N GLY A 316 22.67 4.01 -27.52
CA GLY A 316 22.11 3.16 -28.59
C GLY A 316 21.45 1.87 -28.10
N ILE A 317 21.04 1.82 -26.83
CA ILE A 317 20.37 0.67 -26.20
C ILE A 317 18.90 0.63 -26.63
N LYS A 318 18.43 -0.54 -27.09
CA LYS A 318 17.08 -0.73 -27.63
C LYS A 318 16.09 -1.32 -26.60
N ALA A 319 16.54 -1.62 -25.39
CA ALA A 319 15.67 -2.12 -24.33
C ALA A 319 14.55 -1.11 -24.02
N LYS A 320 13.38 -1.62 -23.67
CA LYS A 320 12.24 -0.78 -23.30
C LYS A 320 12.34 -0.32 -21.84
N VAL A 321 11.76 0.84 -21.55
CA VAL A 321 11.66 1.40 -20.19
C VAL A 321 10.21 1.41 -19.76
N ILE A 322 9.94 0.88 -18.58
CA ILE A 322 8.62 0.80 -17.97
C ILE A 322 8.61 1.73 -16.75
N ALA A 323 7.70 2.69 -16.73
CA ALA A 323 7.53 3.62 -15.61
C ALA A 323 6.50 3.10 -14.61
N VAL A 324 6.77 3.22 -13.32
CA VAL A 324 5.88 2.84 -12.22
C VAL A 324 5.83 3.95 -11.16
N GLY A 325 4.72 4.07 -10.43
CA GLY A 325 4.54 4.99 -9.31
C GLY A 325 3.49 6.08 -9.58
N LYS A 326 2.35 6.03 -8.85
CA LYS A 326 1.21 6.98 -8.89
C LYS A 326 0.69 7.36 -10.29
N LEU A 327 0.74 6.45 -11.25
CA LEU A 327 0.27 6.62 -12.63
C LEU A 327 -1.23 6.31 -12.82
N GLY A 328 -2.02 6.33 -11.75
CA GLY A 328 -3.45 5.96 -11.80
C GLY A 328 -4.37 7.00 -12.43
N LYS A 329 -3.90 8.21 -12.75
CA LYS A 329 -4.65 9.21 -13.52
C LYS A 329 -4.36 9.02 -15.01
N PRO A 330 -5.38 8.86 -15.88
CA PRO A 330 -5.16 8.61 -17.31
C PRO A 330 -4.33 9.69 -18.00
N GLU A 331 -4.61 10.97 -17.69
CA GLU A 331 -3.90 12.11 -18.25
C GLU A 331 -2.41 12.12 -17.87
N VAL A 332 -2.09 11.64 -16.67
CA VAL A 332 -0.72 11.54 -16.17
C VAL A 332 0.02 10.37 -16.83
N ALA A 333 -0.65 9.23 -16.97
CA ALA A 333 -0.08 8.06 -17.63
C ALA A 333 0.18 8.31 -19.12
N GLU A 334 -0.74 9.00 -19.82
CA GLU A 334 -0.56 9.42 -21.21
C GLU A 334 0.63 10.39 -21.36
N ASP A 335 0.71 11.39 -20.48
CA ASP A 335 1.78 12.42 -20.50
C ASP A 335 3.18 11.81 -20.39
N VAL A 336 3.35 10.77 -19.55
CA VAL A 336 4.62 10.04 -19.41
C VAL A 336 5.06 9.39 -20.73
N LEU A 337 4.11 8.82 -21.46
CA LEU A 337 4.38 8.19 -22.77
C LEU A 337 4.59 9.24 -23.88
N ASP A 338 3.77 10.27 -23.88
CA ASP A 338 3.82 11.33 -24.89
C ASP A 338 5.12 12.15 -24.81
N LYS A 339 5.59 12.43 -23.60
CA LYS A 339 6.90 13.06 -23.35
C LYS A 339 8.10 12.13 -23.58
N GLY A 340 7.85 10.85 -23.84
CA GLY A 340 8.90 9.86 -24.09
C GLY A 340 9.73 9.51 -22.87
N TYR A 341 9.21 9.66 -21.65
CA TYR A 341 9.90 9.25 -20.42
C TYR A 341 9.92 7.73 -20.24
N ALA A 342 8.97 7.03 -20.85
CA ALA A 342 8.91 5.57 -20.85
C ALA A 342 8.25 5.03 -22.12
N ASP A 343 8.36 3.71 -22.35
CA ASP A 343 7.67 2.99 -23.43
C ASP A 343 6.36 2.37 -22.94
N PHE A 344 6.26 2.07 -21.64
CA PHE A 344 5.10 1.50 -20.98
C PHE A 344 4.85 2.17 -19.65
N VAL A 345 3.60 2.17 -19.21
CA VAL A 345 3.17 2.55 -17.85
C VAL A 345 2.73 1.32 -17.08
N MET A 346 3.13 1.23 -15.82
CA MET A 346 2.80 0.11 -14.96
C MET A 346 1.88 0.56 -13.84
N LEU A 347 0.70 -0.07 -13.76
CA LEU A 347 -0.34 0.21 -12.79
C LEU A 347 -0.45 -0.95 -11.79
N GLY A 348 -0.23 -0.67 -10.50
CA GLY A 348 -0.45 -1.63 -9.43
C GLY A 348 -1.80 -1.42 -8.78
N ARG A 349 -1.84 -0.64 -7.72
CA ARG A 349 -3.03 -0.35 -6.90
C ARG A 349 -4.22 0.22 -7.67
N PRO A 350 -4.06 1.02 -8.75
CA PRO A 350 -5.18 1.42 -9.59
C PRO A 350 -5.95 0.23 -10.19
N LEU A 351 -5.26 -0.86 -10.55
CA LEU A 351 -5.90 -2.09 -11.05
C LEU A 351 -6.45 -3.00 -9.93
N LEU A 352 -6.12 -2.73 -8.67
CA LEU A 352 -6.82 -3.32 -7.52
C LEU A 352 -8.13 -2.59 -7.25
N SER A 353 -8.09 -1.26 -7.23
CA SER A 353 -9.30 -0.46 -7.01
C SER A 353 -10.29 -0.53 -8.16
N ASP A 354 -9.78 -0.63 -9.40
CA ASP A 354 -10.60 -0.78 -10.60
C ASP A 354 -9.95 -1.68 -11.66
N PRO A 355 -10.30 -2.96 -11.73
CA PRO A 355 -9.75 -3.88 -12.75
C PRO A 355 -10.13 -3.48 -14.19
N TYR A 356 -11.17 -2.68 -14.38
CA TYR A 356 -11.64 -2.18 -15.68
C TYR A 356 -11.10 -0.79 -16.02
N TRP A 357 -10.09 -0.31 -15.31
CA TRP A 357 -9.45 0.98 -15.58
C TRP A 357 -9.10 1.16 -17.08
N PRO A 358 -8.40 0.20 -17.75
CA PRO A 358 -8.06 0.38 -19.17
C PRO A 358 -9.28 0.48 -20.07
N GLN A 359 -10.29 -0.36 -19.85
CA GLN A 359 -11.53 -0.33 -20.63
C GLN A 359 -12.28 1.00 -20.46
N LYS A 360 -12.44 1.47 -19.21
CA LYS A 360 -13.13 2.74 -18.93
C LYS A 360 -12.43 3.92 -19.58
N VAL A 361 -11.09 3.95 -19.57
CA VAL A 361 -10.29 4.99 -20.24
C VAL A 361 -10.45 4.92 -21.75
N SER A 362 -10.43 3.75 -22.35
CA SER A 362 -10.60 3.60 -23.80
C SER A 362 -11.99 3.99 -24.29
N GLU A 363 -13.00 3.90 -23.42
CA GLU A 363 -14.41 4.22 -23.70
C GLU A 363 -14.80 5.65 -23.29
N GLY A 364 -13.87 6.48 -22.74
CA GLY A 364 -14.14 7.85 -22.29
C GLY A 364 -15.00 7.91 -21.03
N ARG A 365 -14.88 6.91 -20.17
CA ARG A 365 -15.63 6.77 -18.89
C ARG A 365 -14.76 6.95 -17.66
N GLU A 366 -13.79 7.87 -17.70
CA GLU A 366 -12.81 8.11 -16.63
C GLU A 366 -13.48 8.49 -15.31
N LYS A 367 -14.62 9.19 -15.37
CA LYS A 367 -15.43 9.57 -14.20
C LYS A 367 -15.98 8.37 -13.44
N GLU A 368 -16.04 7.18 -14.07
CA GLU A 368 -16.51 5.94 -13.46
C GLU A 368 -15.38 5.13 -12.82
N ILE A 369 -14.11 5.56 -12.95
CA ILE A 369 -12.97 4.85 -12.36
C ILE A 369 -13.04 4.93 -10.83
N ASN A 370 -13.02 3.77 -10.17
CA ASN A 370 -12.87 3.70 -8.72
C ASN A 370 -11.40 3.92 -8.34
N HIS A 371 -11.08 5.12 -7.85
CA HIS A 371 -9.70 5.54 -7.62
C HIS A 371 -9.10 4.95 -6.34
N CYS A 372 -7.83 4.54 -6.43
CA CYS A 372 -7.03 4.18 -5.26
C CYS A 372 -6.82 5.41 -4.36
N ILE A 373 -7.03 5.26 -3.06
CA ILE A 373 -6.85 6.33 -2.05
C ILE A 373 -5.47 6.32 -1.38
N GLY A 374 -4.59 5.39 -1.75
CA GLY A 374 -3.23 5.32 -1.25
C GLY A 374 -3.08 4.91 0.23
N ASP A 375 -4.13 4.43 0.86
CA ASP A 375 -4.16 4.01 2.27
C ASP A 375 -3.35 2.75 2.56
N GLN A 376 -3.22 1.86 1.57
CA GLN A 376 -2.44 0.61 1.60
C GLN A 376 -2.94 -0.45 2.59
N GLU A 377 -4.06 -0.25 3.25
CA GLU A 377 -4.60 -1.15 4.27
C GLU A 377 -4.99 -2.52 3.69
N GLY A 378 -5.79 -2.54 2.62
CA GLY A 378 -6.24 -3.79 2.00
C GLY A 378 -5.17 -4.50 1.16
N CYS A 379 -4.12 -3.81 0.71
CA CYS A 379 -3.11 -4.39 -0.18
C CYS A 379 -1.78 -4.66 0.53
N ILE A 380 -1.00 -3.65 0.86
CA ILE A 380 0.34 -3.81 1.43
C ILE A 380 0.27 -4.35 2.87
N GLN A 381 -0.66 -3.84 3.70
CA GLN A 381 -0.83 -4.33 5.07
C GLN A 381 -1.25 -5.80 5.08
N SER A 382 -2.20 -6.18 4.21
CA SER A 382 -2.61 -7.58 4.06
C SER A 382 -1.42 -8.48 3.69
N PHE A 383 -0.59 -8.06 2.74
CA PHE A 383 0.64 -8.78 2.37
C PHE A 383 1.60 -8.95 3.56
N ILE A 384 1.85 -7.88 4.33
CA ILE A 384 2.74 -7.93 5.51
C ILE A 384 2.20 -8.91 6.57
N LEU A 385 0.89 -8.95 6.76
CA LEU A 385 0.22 -9.85 7.70
C LEU A 385 0.01 -11.27 7.15
N GLY A 386 0.55 -11.59 5.97
CA GLY A 386 0.46 -12.91 5.35
C GLY A 386 -0.84 -13.15 4.58
N GLY A 387 -1.64 -12.11 4.31
CA GLY A 387 -2.87 -12.19 3.53
C GLY A 387 -2.65 -11.99 2.02
N HIS A 388 -3.65 -12.31 1.21
CA HIS A 388 -3.64 -12.03 -0.22
C HIS A 388 -3.97 -10.55 -0.52
N PRO A 389 -3.63 -10.03 -1.71
CA PRO A 389 -3.95 -8.65 -2.07
C PRO A 389 -5.46 -8.40 -2.09
N CYS A 390 -5.88 -7.38 -1.35
CA CYS A 390 -7.24 -6.86 -1.29
C CYS A 390 -7.23 -5.36 -1.61
N CYS A 391 -8.37 -4.70 -1.56
CA CYS A 391 -8.45 -3.26 -1.74
C CYS A 391 -9.52 -2.63 -0.84
N THR A 392 -9.18 -1.57 -0.16
CA THR A 392 -10.09 -0.84 0.74
C THR A 392 -11.34 -0.35 0.01
N VAL A 393 -11.18 0.24 -1.17
CA VAL A 393 -12.30 0.82 -1.94
C VAL A 393 -12.93 -0.14 -2.94
N ASN A 394 -12.41 -1.37 -3.06
CA ASN A 394 -12.98 -2.43 -3.90
C ASN A 394 -13.03 -3.75 -3.13
N PRO A 395 -14.14 -4.06 -2.45
CA PRO A 395 -14.25 -5.25 -1.60
C PRO A 395 -14.26 -6.57 -2.38
N TYR A 396 -14.25 -6.53 -3.71
CA TYR A 396 -14.21 -7.71 -4.57
C TYR A 396 -12.78 -8.15 -4.91
N THR A 397 -11.80 -7.25 -4.80
CA THR A 397 -10.38 -7.54 -5.08
C THR A 397 -9.85 -8.66 -4.20
N GLY A 398 -9.29 -9.69 -4.84
CA GLY A 398 -8.82 -10.90 -4.17
C GLY A 398 -9.91 -11.90 -3.82
N PHE A 399 -11.15 -11.63 -4.21
CA PHE A 399 -12.33 -12.48 -4.00
C PHE A 399 -13.17 -12.62 -5.29
N GLU A 400 -12.59 -12.41 -6.45
CA GLU A 400 -13.25 -12.47 -7.75
C GLU A 400 -13.82 -13.87 -8.05
N ASP A 401 -13.28 -14.90 -7.40
CA ASP A 401 -13.75 -16.28 -7.46
C ASP A 401 -15.06 -16.52 -6.70
N CYS A 402 -15.33 -15.79 -5.62
CA CYS A 402 -16.43 -16.09 -4.70
C CYS A 402 -17.33 -14.91 -4.34
N LYS A 403 -16.88 -13.66 -4.46
CA LYS A 403 -17.72 -12.50 -4.20
C LYS A 403 -18.36 -11.99 -5.49
N LYS A 404 -19.62 -12.40 -5.74
CA LYS A 404 -20.44 -11.91 -6.86
C LYS A 404 -21.67 -11.20 -6.33
N VAL A 405 -22.13 -10.17 -7.06
CA VAL A 405 -23.42 -9.53 -6.80
C VAL A 405 -24.49 -10.25 -7.60
N GLU A 406 -25.19 -11.16 -6.94
CA GLU A 406 -26.29 -11.91 -7.53
C GLU A 406 -27.62 -11.25 -7.17
N LYS A 407 -28.62 -11.37 -8.03
CA LYS A 407 -29.98 -10.90 -7.72
C LYS A 407 -30.54 -11.69 -6.55
N ALA A 408 -31.16 -10.97 -5.62
CA ALA A 408 -31.83 -11.60 -4.48
C ALA A 408 -33.07 -12.37 -4.96
N SER A 409 -33.31 -13.54 -4.34
CA SER A 409 -34.51 -14.34 -4.61
C SER A 409 -35.80 -13.66 -4.11
N VAL A 410 -35.68 -12.85 -3.06
CA VAL A 410 -36.80 -12.09 -2.48
C VAL A 410 -36.41 -10.62 -2.42
N LYS A 411 -37.19 -9.75 -3.03
CA LYS A 411 -37.02 -8.30 -2.96
C LYS A 411 -37.45 -7.81 -1.59
N LYS A 412 -36.56 -7.07 -0.89
CA LYS A 412 -36.81 -6.47 0.43
C LYS A 412 -36.77 -4.94 0.34
N LYS A 413 -37.46 -4.27 1.29
CA LYS A 413 -37.30 -2.85 1.56
C LYS A 413 -36.15 -2.64 2.56
N VAL A 414 -35.11 -1.92 2.17
CA VAL A 414 -33.89 -1.76 2.95
C VAL A 414 -33.67 -0.30 3.28
N ALA A 415 -33.57 0.03 4.56
CA ALA A 415 -33.14 1.34 5.05
C ALA A 415 -31.64 1.29 5.41
N ILE A 416 -30.87 2.27 4.94
CA ILE A 416 -29.46 2.43 5.29
C ILE A 416 -29.27 3.81 5.90
N ILE A 417 -28.67 3.87 7.07
CA ILE A 417 -28.57 5.08 7.89
C ILE A 417 -27.11 5.53 7.95
N GLY A 418 -26.79 6.63 7.24
CA GLY A 418 -25.48 7.23 7.11
C GLY A 418 -24.86 6.98 5.73
N GLY A 419 -24.51 8.08 5.03
CA GLY A 419 -23.92 8.09 3.70
C GLY A 419 -22.39 8.15 3.69
N GLY A 420 -21.73 7.59 4.71
CA GLY A 420 -20.30 7.34 4.69
C GLY A 420 -19.91 6.24 3.70
N PRO A 421 -18.61 5.92 3.52
CA PRO A 421 -18.17 4.93 2.53
C PRO A 421 -18.81 3.54 2.75
N GLY A 422 -19.01 3.12 4.00
CA GLY A 422 -19.71 1.88 4.32
C GLY A 422 -21.19 1.91 3.92
N GLY A 423 -21.92 2.97 4.27
CA GLY A 423 -23.34 3.09 3.90
C GLY A 423 -23.54 3.18 2.39
N CYS A 424 -22.67 3.88 1.66
CA CYS A 424 -22.69 3.93 0.19
C CYS A 424 -22.44 2.54 -0.42
N GLU A 425 -21.46 1.78 0.09
CA GLU A 425 -21.21 0.42 -0.41
C GLU A 425 -22.38 -0.52 -0.11
N ALA A 426 -22.98 -0.43 1.08
CA ALA A 426 -24.16 -1.21 1.42
C ALA A 426 -25.34 -0.87 0.50
N ALA A 427 -25.58 0.44 0.25
CA ALA A 427 -26.67 0.90 -0.64
C ALA A 427 -26.45 0.43 -2.07
N LYS A 428 -25.24 0.60 -2.60
CA LYS A 428 -24.87 0.12 -3.95
C LYS A 428 -25.09 -1.39 -4.07
N THR A 429 -24.57 -2.16 -3.15
CA THR A 429 -24.63 -3.63 -3.21
C THR A 429 -26.07 -4.13 -3.08
N ALA A 430 -26.82 -3.65 -2.11
CA ALA A 430 -28.24 -4.02 -1.94
C ALA A 430 -29.10 -3.63 -3.16
N PHE A 431 -28.90 -2.44 -3.72
CA PHE A 431 -29.60 -1.97 -4.91
C PHE A 431 -29.28 -2.83 -6.15
N LEU A 432 -28.01 -3.15 -6.36
CA LEU A 432 -27.58 -4.03 -7.44
C LEU A 432 -28.16 -5.45 -7.32
N ARG A 433 -28.41 -5.92 -6.10
CA ARG A 433 -29.13 -7.19 -5.84
C ARG A 433 -30.62 -7.11 -6.13
N GLY A 434 -31.19 -5.93 -6.36
CA GLY A 434 -32.56 -5.71 -6.75
C GLY A 434 -33.50 -5.33 -5.61
N HIS A 435 -33.00 -5.04 -4.43
CA HIS A 435 -33.79 -4.54 -3.31
C HIS A 435 -34.29 -3.11 -3.54
N GLU A 436 -35.38 -2.73 -2.85
CA GLU A 436 -35.83 -1.34 -2.75
C GLU A 436 -35.05 -0.66 -1.61
N VAL A 437 -34.12 0.23 -1.97
CA VAL A 437 -33.15 0.79 -1.03
C VAL A 437 -33.38 2.28 -0.85
N THR A 438 -33.45 2.70 0.43
CA THR A 438 -33.40 4.12 0.83
C THR A 438 -32.14 4.36 1.65
N LEU A 439 -31.26 5.25 1.19
CA LEU A 439 -30.08 5.73 1.91
C LEU A 439 -30.40 7.09 2.55
N PHE A 440 -30.27 7.18 3.86
CA PHE A 440 -30.47 8.41 4.63
C PHE A 440 -29.12 9.03 5.00
N GLU A 441 -28.92 10.29 4.69
CA GLU A 441 -27.73 11.06 5.08
C GLU A 441 -28.14 12.38 5.74
N LYS A 442 -27.61 12.65 6.94
CA LYS A 442 -27.93 13.87 7.68
C LYS A 442 -27.31 15.14 7.10
N ASP A 443 -26.17 14.98 6.42
CA ASP A 443 -25.47 16.08 5.75
C ASP A 443 -25.99 16.25 4.30
N ASN A 444 -25.51 17.28 3.62
CA ASN A 444 -25.91 17.60 2.24
C ASN A 444 -25.10 16.85 1.17
N MET A 445 -24.14 15.99 1.55
CA MET A 445 -23.28 15.22 0.65
C MET A 445 -22.86 13.89 1.25
N LEU A 446 -22.53 12.93 0.39
CA LEU A 446 -22.01 11.62 0.78
C LEU A 446 -20.49 11.67 0.99
N GLY A 447 -19.99 10.78 1.86
CA GLY A 447 -18.56 10.63 2.15
C GLY A 447 -18.23 10.51 3.63
N GLY A 448 -19.14 10.96 4.51
CA GLY A 448 -19.00 10.83 5.97
C GLY A 448 -17.68 11.41 6.49
N GLN A 449 -16.93 10.64 7.29
CA GLN A 449 -15.67 11.10 7.90
C GLN A 449 -14.54 11.34 6.89
N LEU A 450 -14.60 10.76 5.68
CA LEU A 450 -13.61 11.03 4.63
C LEU A 450 -13.64 12.50 4.19
N ILE A 451 -14.78 13.20 4.33
CA ILE A 451 -14.91 14.62 4.01
C ILE A 451 -13.96 15.45 4.89
N ALA A 452 -13.97 15.20 6.21
CA ALA A 452 -13.03 15.86 7.11
C ALA A 452 -11.58 15.44 6.79
N GLY A 453 -11.33 14.15 6.56
CA GLY A 453 -10.01 13.63 6.20
C GLY A 453 -9.44 14.21 4.90
N SER A 454 -10.28 14.59 3.93
CA SER A 454 -9.85 15.18 2.66
C SER A 454 -9.41 16.64 2.76
N LYS A 455 -9.68 17.31 3.89
CA LYS A 455 -9.22 18.69 4.15
C LYS A 455 -7.70 18.79 4.34
N ILE A 456 -7.05 17.68 4.65
CA ILE A 456 -5.59 17.57 4.74
C ILE A 456 -5.01 17.49 3.33
N LYS A 457 -4.33 18.55 2.88
CA LYS A 457 -3.90 18.72 1.48
C LYS A 457 -2.98 17.61 0.96
N ILE A 458 -2.13 17.03 1.81
CA ILE A 458 -1.25 15.92 1.40
C ILE A 458 -2.01 14.62 1.09
N LYS A 459 -3.35 14.60 1.26
CA LYS A 459 -4.21 13.43 0.95
C LYS A 459 -5.01 13.64 -0.33
N HIS A 460 -4.34 13.98 -1.41
CA HIS A 460 -4.94 14.34 -2.70
C HIS A 460 -5.94 13.31 -3.24
N ASP A 461 -5.66 12.02 -3.04
CA ASP A 461 -6.48 10.94 -3.61
C ASP A 461 -7.83 10.76 -2.89
N VAL A 462 -7.96 11.19 -1.64
CA VAL A 462 -9.20 11.05 -0.86
C VAL A 462 -10.30 11.98 -1.38
N GLU A 463 -9.97 13.23 -1.70
CA GLU A 463 -10.93 14.17 -2.30
C GLU A 463 -11.46 13.65 -3.64
N ARG A 464 -10.55 13.11 -4.48
CA ARG A 464 -10.92 12.51 -5.77
C ARG A 464 -11.84 11.32 -5.60
N TYR A 465 -11.57 10.46 -4.62
CA TYR A 465 -12.44 9.33 -4.29
C TYR A 465 -13.83 9.80 -3.86
N ILE A 466 -13.95 10.82 -3.02
CA ILE A 466 -15.26 11.37 -2.59
C ILE A 466 -16.06 11.90 -3.80
N LYS A 467 -15.41 12.65 -4.70
CA LYS A 467 -16.04 13.13 -5.95
C LYS A 467 -16.56 11.97 -6.80
N ASN A 468 -15.75 10.93 -6.97
CA ASN A 468 -16.13 9.73 -7.71
C ASN A 468 -17.25 8.95 -7.02
N LEU A 469 -17.19 8.78 -5.69
CA LEU A 469 -18.24 8.13 -4.90
C LEU A 469 -19.60 8.83 -5.12
N ASN A 470 -19.64 10.15 -4.99
CA ASN A 470 -20.86 10.92 -5.23
C ASN A 470 -21.36 10.78 -6.68
N TYR A 471 -20.45 10.81 -7.67
CA TYR A 471 -20.79 10.60 -9.06
C TYR A 471 -21.44 9.21 -9.28
N GLN A 472 -20.81 8.15 -8.79
CA GLN A 472 -21.35 6.78 -8.90
C GLN A 472 -22.69 6.63 -8.19
N MET A 473 -22.84 7.20 -6.99
CA MET A 473 -24.13 7.16 -6.26
C MET A 473 -25.24 7.93 -6.98
N ASN A 474 -24.91 9.05 -7.64
CA ASN A 474 -25.86 9.78 -8.49
C ASN A 474 -26.31 8.96 -9.71
N LEU A 475 -25.39 8.23 -10.36
CA LEU A 475 -25.79 7.30 -11.44
C LEU A 475 -26.75 6.20 -10.95
N LEU A 476 -26.61 5.73 -9.72
CA LEU A 476 -27.53 4.76 -9.12
C LEU A 476 -28.86 5.43 -8.73
N LYS A 477 -28.85 6.66 -8.28
CA LYS A 477 -30.05 7.47 -8.00
C LYS A 477 -30.89 7.66 -9.26
N GLU A 478 -30.27 7.98 -10.39
CA GLU A 478 -30.96 8.06 -11.71
C GLU A 478 -31.60 6.72 -12.11
N LYS A 479 -31.07 5.60 -11.65
CA LYS A 479 -31.60 4.24 -11.85
C LYS A 479 -32.63 3.83 -10.79
N GLY A 480 -32.97 4.70 -9.82
CA GLY A 480 -34.04 4.47 -8.84
C GLY A 480 -33.58 4.16 -7.42
N LEU A 481 -32.29 4.30 -7.09
CA LEU A 481 -31.84 4.28 -5.70
C LEU A 481 -32.35 5.56 -4.99
N ASP A 482 -33.13 5.42 -3.90
CA ASP A 482 -33.59 6.57 -3.11
C ASP A 482 -32.48 7.07 -2.16
N ILE A 483 -32.00 8.30 -2.39
CA ILE A 483 -31.00 8.96 -1.54
C ILE A 483 -31.60 10.23 -0.96
N ARG A 484 -31.67 10.30 0.37
CA ARG A 484 -32.26 11.41 1.13
C ARG A 484 -31.19 12.15 1.91
N TYR A 485 -30.86 13.32 1.43
CA TYR A 485 -29.91 14.25 2.05
C TYR A 485 -30.61 15.11 3.10
N ASN A 486 -29.84 15.74 4.01
CA ASN A 486 -30.33 16.58 5.11
C ASN A 486 -31.42 15.88 5.93
N CYS A 487 -31.28 14.56 6.11
CA CYS A 487 -32.28 13.72 6.73
C CYS A 487 -31.66 12.92 7.89
N GLU A 488 -31.76 13.46 9.09
CA GLU A 488 -31.39 12.75 10.33
C GLU A 488 -32.56 11.90 10.78
N VAL A 489 -32.40 10.58 10.72
CA VAL A 489 -33.46 9.59 10.96
C VAL A 489 -33.50 9.22 12.43
N LYS A 490 -34.71 9.16 12.98
CA LYS A 490 -35.00 8.65 14.32
C LYS A 490 -35.67 7.28 14.23
N LYS A 491 -35.74 6.54 15.35
CA LYS A 491 -36.33 5.20 15.36
C LYS A 491 -37.79 5.17 14.90
N GLU A 492 -38.57 6.22 15.22
CA GLU A 492 -40.00 6.36 14.82
C GLU A 492 -40.17 6.44 13.29
N ASP A 493 -39.17 6.90 12.59
CA ASP A 493 -39.18 6.98 11.13
C ASP A 493 -39.01 5.62 10.46
N LEU A 494 -38.53 4.62 11.20
CA LEU A 494 -38.10 3.32 10.66
C LEU A 494 -39.00 2.14 11.09
N ILE A 495 -39.57 2.19 12.29
CA ILE A 495 -40.34 1.08 12.87
C ILE A 495 -41.44 0.61 11.91
N GLY A 496 -41.39 -0.68 11.53
CA GLY A 496 -42.39 -1.35 10.71
C GLY A 496 -42.46 -0.90 9.24
N LYS A 497 -41.55 -0.04 8.76
CA LYS A 497 -41.56 0.47 7.39
C LYS A 497 -40.60 -0.25 6.46
N TYR A 498 -39.63 -0.99 6.99
CA TYR A 498 -38.57 -1.68 6.25
C TYR A 498 -38.45 -3.14 6.70
N ASP A 499 -38.03 -3.99 5.79
CA ASP A 499 -37.72 -5.39 6.10
C ASP A 499 -36.32 -5.52 6.73
N VAL A 500 -35.39 -4.66 6.30
CA VAL A 500 -34.00 -4.63 6.74
C VAL A 500 -33.59 -3.21 7.08
N ILE A 501 -32.87 -3.04 8.20
CA ILE A 501 -32.26 -1.76 8.60
C ILE A 501 -30.76 -1.98 8.80
N ILE A 502 -29.92 -1.15 8.13
CA ILE A 502 -28.47 -1.16 8.27
C ILE A 502 -28.00 0.17 8.85
N CYS A 503 -27.51 0.14 10.09
CA CYS A 503 -26.93 1.28 10.80
C CYS A 503 -25.46 1.46 10.35
N ALA A 504 -25.18 2.54 9.63
CA ALA A 504 -23.86 2.95 9.14
C ALA A 504 -23.52 4.38 9.58
N ASN A 505 -24.08 4.82 10.70
CA ASN A 505 -24.02 6.18 11.22
C ASN A 505 -22.68 6.55 11.90
N GLY A 506 -21.66 5.70 11.76
CA GLY A 506 -20.28 6.03 12.07
C GLY A 506 -19.95 6.03 13.57
N LEU A 507 -19.05 6.93 13.97
CA LEU A 507 -18.63 7.07 15.37
C LEU A 507 -18.78 8.51 15.85
N SER A 508 -18.89 8.66 17.18
CA SER A 508 -18.84 9.94 17.89
C SER A 508 -17.42 10.20 18.41
N PRO A 509 -16.96 11.46 18.41
CA PRO A 509 -15.64 11.79 18.94
C PRO A 509 -15.51 11.45 20.42
N PHE A 510 -14.30 11.08 20.82
CA PHE A 510 -13.96 10.89 22.22
C PHE A 510 -12.94 11.94 22.66
N VAL A 511 -13.34 12.80 23.57
CA VAL A 511 -12.45 13.78 24.22
C VAL A 511 -12.36 13.39 25.71
N PRO A 512 -11.16 13.02 26.20
CA PRO A 512 -10.98 12.65 27.59
C PRO A 512 -11.18 13.87 28.48
N GLN A 513 -11.80 13.68 29.65
CA GLN A 513 -11.87 14.71 30.68
C GLN A 513 -10.51 14.79 31.40
N ILE A 514 -9.90 15.95 31.38
CA ILE A 514 -8.59 16.23 31.98
C ILE A 514 -8.69 17.51 32.78
N ASP A 515 -8.07 17.55 33.97
CA ASP A 515 -8.09 18.69 34.86
C ASP A 515 -7.59 19.98 34.14
N GLY A 516 -8.35 21.08 34.33
CA GLY A 516 -8.00 22.38 33.75
C GLY A 516 -8.36 22.57 32.29
N MET A 517 -9.23 21.72 31.70
CA MET A 517 -9.69 21.90 30.32
C MET A 517 -10.36 23.26 30.07
N ASP A 518 -11.00 23.82 31.09
CA ASP A 518 -11.62 25.16 31.06
C ASP A 518 -10.59 26.30 30.97
N LYS A 519 -9.32 26.03 31.26
CA LYS A 519 -8.22 27.02 31.27
C LYS A 519 -7.45 27.10 29.96
N ILE A 520 -7.75 26.21 28.99
CA ILE A 520 -7.03 26.13 27.71
C ILE A 520 -8.00 26.12 26.53
N ARG A 521 -7.65 26.85 25.48
CA ARG A 521 -8.41 26.78 24.21
C ARG A 521 -8.21 25.44 23.57
N HIS A 522 -9.29 24.74 23.25
CA HIS A 522 -9.18 23.41 22.64
C HIS A 522 -10.33 23.11 21.68
N ILE A 523 -10.12 22.10 20.80
CA ILE A 523 -11.11 21.59 19.87
C ILE A 523 -10.84 20.10 19.59
N GLU A 524 -11.87 19.38 19.12
CA GLU A 524 -11.71 18.02 18.60
C GLU A 524 -11.23 18.04 17.13
N ALA A 525 -10.38 17.10 16.75
CA ALA A 525 -9.68 17.08 15.45
C ALA A 525 -10.62 17.10 14.24
N ARG A 526 -11.73 16.35 14.26
CA ARG A 526 -12.68 16.31 13.12
C ARG A 526 -13.47 17.60 12.99
N GLU A 527 -13.85 18.17 14.12
CA GLU A 527 -14.51 19.49 14.17
C GLU A 527 -13.57 20.56 13.63
N PHE A 528 -12.30 20.51 14.03
CA PHE A 528 -11.27 21.40 13.50
C PHE A 528 -11.06 21.24 11.99
N LEU A 529 -11.00 20.02 11.48
CA LEU A 529 -10.91 19.75 10.04
C LEU A 529 -12.13 20.24 9.27
N LYS A 530 -13.34 20.08 9.83
CA LYS A 530 -14.58 20.63 9.23
C LYS A 530 -14.60 22.15 9.15
N SER A 531 -13.91 22.85 10.05
CA SER A 531 -13.73 24.31 10.02
C SER A 531 -12.61 24.77 9.08
N ASP A 532 -12.18 23.94 8.13
CA ASP A 532 -11.07 24.19 7.20
C ASP A 532 -9.74 24.53 7.92
N MET A 533 -9.52 23.92 9.08
CA MET A 533 -8.33 24.13 9.95
C MET A 533 -8.11 25.61 10.29
N SER A 534 -9.18 26.30 10.65
CA SER A 534 -9.12 27.72 11.01
C SER A 534 -8.61 27.90 12.43
N LEU A 535 -7.41 28.49 12.56
CA LEU A 535 -6.82 28.90 13.85
C LEU A 535 -7.02 30.39 14.11
N PRO A 536 -7.22 30.79 15.39
CA PRO A 536 -7.12 32.21 15.78
C PRO A 536 -5.75 32.80 15.42
N LYS A 537 -5.71 34.05 15.02
CA LYS A 537 -4.50 34.72 14.50
C LYS A 537 -3.34 34.82 15.51
N ASP A 538 -3.64 34.76 16.78
CA ASP A 538 -2.68 34.83 17.89
C ASP A 538 -2.03 33.50 18.22
N VAL A 539 -2.54 32.37 17.70
CA VAL A 539 -2.01 31.02 17.93
C VAL A 539 -0.70 30.82 17.18
N LYS A 540 0.37 30.48 17.90
CA LYS A 540 1.71 30.17 17.39
C LYS A 540 2.16 28.76 17.74
N LYS A 541 1.67 28.20 18.86
CA LYS A 541 2.04 26.90 19.38
C LYS A 541 0.79 26.05 19.55
N VAL A 542 0.79 24.86 18.95
CA VAL A 542 -0.33 23.91 19.03
C VAL A 542 0.15 22.58 19.62
N THR A 543 -0.58 22.07 20.59
CA THR A 543 -0.37 20.69 21.07
C THR A 543 -1.47 19.78 20.54
N VAL A 544 -1.08 18.73 19.80
CA VAL A 544 -1.98 17.67 19.35
C VAL A 544 -1.89 16.50 20.32
N ILE A 545 -3.01 16.17 20.94
CA ILE A 545 -3.13 15.03 21.87
C ILE A 545 -3.69 13.84 21.13
N GLY A 546 -2.86 12.80 20.99
CA GLY A 546 -3.09 11.61 20.18
C GLY A 546 -2.23 11.59 18.92
N GLY A 547 -1.24 10.69 18.89
CA GLY A 547 -0.27 10.48 17.81
C GLY A 547 -0.68 9.35 16.86
N GLY A 548 -1.99 9.12 16.67
CA GLY A 548 -2.53 8.27 15.60
C GLY A 548 -2.36 8.91 14.23
N VAL A 549 -2.91 8.27 13.17
CA VAL A 549 -2.81 8.78 11.77
C VAL A 549 -3.32 10.21 11.68
N VAL A 550 -4.55 10.47 12.12
CA VAL A 550 -5.19 11.79 12.01
C VAL A 550 -4.40 12.85 12.77
N GLY A 551 -3.91 12.53 13.99
CA GLY A 551 -3.12 13.47 14.79
C GLY A 551 -1.79 13.83 14.15
N CYS A 552 -1.06 12.86 13.59
CA CYS A 552 0.20 13.09 12.89
C CYS A 552 0.01 13.84 11.56
N GLU A 553 -1.01 13.48 10.77
CA GLU A 553 -1.37 14.18 9.53
C GLU A 553 -1.73 15.65 9.80
N LEU A 554 -2.55 15.86 10.86
CA LEU A 554 -2.94 17.21 11.28
C LEU A 554 -1.73 18.01 11.77
N ALA A 555 -0.87 17.41 12.60
CA ALA A 555 0.35 18.05 13.08
C ALA A 555 1.26 18.49 11.92
N TYR A 556 1.44 17.62 10.92
CA TYR A 556 2.21 17.95 9.74
C TYR A 556 1.57 19.11 8.95
N SER A 557 0.26 19.03 8.66
CA SER A 557 -0.44 20.06 7.90
C SER A 557 -0.46 21.42 8.61
N LEU A 558 -0.63 21.43 9.93
CA LEU A 558 -0.54 22.68 10.71
C LEU A 558 0.85 23.32 10.62
N SER A 559 1.90 22.52 10.78
CA SER A 559 3.27 23.04 10.67
C SER A 559 3.60 23.47 9.23
N TYR A 560 3.24 22.65 8.24
CA TYR A 560 3.54 22.88 6.83
C TYR A 560 2.71 24.01 6.20
N GLU A 561 1.39 24.00 6.43
CA GLU A 561 0.46 24.93 5.78
C GLU A 561 0.23 26.23 6.56
N LYS A 562 0.26 26.17 7.90
CA LYS A 562 -0.05 27.31 8.78
C LYS A 562 1.18 27.91 9.45
N ASN A 563 2.34 27.27 9.32
CA ASN A 563 3.62 27.69 9.90
C ASN A 563 3.53 27.96 11.41
N VAL A 564 2.88 27.03 12.15
CA VAL A 564 2.80 27.04 13.61
C VAL A 564 3.72 25.96 14.19
N ASP A 565 4.24 26.17 15.40
CA ASP A 565 5.00 25.16 16.13
C ASP A 565 4.05 24.10 16.67
N VAL A 566 4.29 22.84 16.31
CA VAL A 566 3.43 21.73 16.74
C VAL A 566 4.18 20.76 17.62
N THR A 567 3.53 20.34 18.71
CA THR A 567 3.96 19.25 19.56
C THR A 567 2.89 18.15 19.61
N VAL A 568 3.30 16.90 19.40
CA VAL A 568 2.41 15.73 19.49
C VAL A 568 2.66 15.01 20.82
N VAL A 569 1.59 14.67 21.53
CA VAL A 569 1.65 13.85 22.76
C VAL A 569 0.89 12.55 22.52
N GLU A 570 1.59 11.41 22.63
CA GLU A 570 1.05 10.07 22.40
C GLU A 570 1.27 9.17 23.62
N MET A 571 0.20 8.53 24.07
CA MET A 571 0.22 7.64 25.23
C MET A 571 0.89 6.29 24.91
N LEU A 572 0.76 5.81 23.68
CA LEU A 572 1.37 4.57 23.20
C LEU A 572 2.88 4.75 22.96
N PRO A 573 3.64 3.64 22.94
CA PRO A 573 5.10 3.69 22.71
C PRO A 573 5.53 4.21 21.34
N ASN A 574 4.63 4.21 20.36
CA ASN A 574 4.94 4.57 18.99
C ASN A 574 3.86 5.48 18.40
N LEU A 575 4.26 6.41 17.53
CA LEU A 575 3.34 7.16 16.69
C LEU A 575 2.75 6.23 15.62
N MET A 576 1.50 6.49 15.22
CA MET A 576 0.80 5.78 14.14
C MET A 576 0.82 4.25 14.31
N THR A 577 0.59 3.75 15.51
CA THR A 577 0.51 2.32 15.80
C THR A 577 -0.57 1.65 14.93
N GLY A 578 -0.26 0.47 14.35
CA GLY A 578 -1.15 -0.28 13.46
C GLY A 578 -1.27 0.27 12.04
N VAL A 579 -0.50 1.29 11.66
CA VAL A 579 -0.46 1.82 10.29
C VAL A 579 0.61 1.10 9.49
N VAL A 580 0.31 0.83 8.22
CA VAL A 580 1.25 0.20 7.29
C VAL A 580 2.57 0.97 7.22
N HIS A 581 3.68 0.20 7.12
CA HIS A 581 5.02 0.74 7.26
C HIS A 581 5.33 1.89 6.30
N SER A 582 4.95 1.79 5.02
CA SER A 582 5.25 2.84 4.03
C SER A 582 4.52 4.17 4.33
N ASN A 583 3.24 4.13 4.70
CA ASN A 583 2.50 5.34 5.09
C ASN A 583 3.09 5.95 6.35
N ARG A 584 3.34 5.11 7.36
CA ARG A 584 3.92 5.56 8.62
C ARG A 584 5.30 6.17 8.43
N SER A 585 6.20 5.47 7.74
CA SER A 585 7.58 5.94 7.55
C SER A 585 7.65 7.23 6.73
N MET A 586 6.79 7.39 5.70
CA MET A 586 6.74 8.64 4.95
C MET A 586 6.30 9.81 5.81
N LEU A 587 5.20 9.66 6.56
CA LEU A 587 4.72 10.78 7.38
C LEU A 587 5.72 11.17 8.47
N LEU A 588 6.37 10.19 9.12
CA LEU A 588 7.45 10.48 10.06
C LEU A 588 8.65 11.16 9.39
N TRP A 589 9.02 10.76 8.19
CA TRP A 589 10.06 11.39 7.38
C TRP A 589 9.73 12.86 7.07
N LEU A 590 8.48 13.15 6.71
CA LEU A 590 7.98 14.51 6.52
C LEU A 590 8.00 15.31 7.82
N MET A 591 7.53 14.74 8.93
CA MET A 591 7.49 15.39 10.26
C MET A 591 8.89 15.70 10.80
N MET A 592 9.91 14.94 10.42
CA MET A 592 11.31 15.20 10.76
C MET A 592 11.96 16.32 9.92
N GLY A 593 11.27 16.83 8.90
CA GLY A 593 11.86 17.80 7.98
C GLY A 593 12.99 17.22 7.13
N LEU A 594 12.93 15.93 6.79
CA LEU A 594 13.93 15.26 5.93
C LEU A 594 13.50 15.22 4.46
N GLY A 595 12.23 15.40 4.18
CA GLY A 595 11.70 15.40 2.83
C GLY A 595 10.41 16.19 2.64
N SER A 596 9.88 16.17 1.41
CA SER A 596 8.67 16.88 1.04
C SER A 596 7.70 15.98 0.26
N PRO A 597 6.39 16.27 0.27
CA PRO A 597 5.40 15.54 -0.52
C PRO A 597 5.55 15.78 -2.03
N THR A 598 6.17 16.90 -2.43
CA THR A 598 6.38 17.32 -3.82
C THR A 598 7.72 16.86 -4.39
N GLY A 599 8.63 16.32 -3.57
CA GLY A 599 10.01 16.04 -3.93
C GLY A 599 10.92 17.28 -4.04
N LYS A 600 10.38 18.49 -3.80
CA LYS A 600 11.14 19.76 -3.90
C LYS A 600 11.73 20.14 -2.55
N LYS A 601 12.96 20.68 -2.55
CA LYS A 601 13.66 21.08 -1.32
C LYS A 601 13.00 22.25 -0.60
N GLU A 602 12.40 23.17 -1.33
CA GLU A 602 11.67 24.32 -0.78
C GLU A 602 10.43 23.91 0.02
N ASP A 603 9.88 22.73 -0.22
CA ASP A 603 8.68 22.21 0.42
C ASP A 603 9.00 21.32 1.65
N VAL A 604 10.25 21.26 2.08
CA VAL A 604 10.66 20.56 3.29
C VAL A 604 10.32 21.42 4.52
N LEU A 605 9.80 20.78 5.59
CA LEU A 605 9.56 21.46 6.87
C LEU A 605 10.84 22.10 7.41
N LYS A 606 10.74 23.38 7.77
CA LYS A 606 11.88 24.11 8.37
C LYS A 606 12.18 23.64 9.79
N ASN A 607 11.16 23.34 10.57
CA ASN A 607 11.29 22.90 11.95
C ASN A 607 10.67 21.49 12.10
N PRO A 608 11.46 20.49 12.54
CA PRO A 608 10.90 19.17 12.86
C PRO A 608 9.82 19.27 13.94
N ILE A 609 8.75 18.46 13.80
CA ILE A 609 7.66 18.40 14.76
C ILE A 609 8.14 17.69 16.02
N LYS A 610 7.92 18.28 17.19
CA LYS A 610 8.22 17.62 18.47
C LYS A 610 7.18 16.56 18.77
N ALA A 611 7.61 15.42 19.30
CA ALA A 611 6.69 14.37 19.73
C ALA A 611 7.15 13.69 21.03
N TYR A 612 6.19 13.41 21.89
CA TYR A 612 6.37 12.67 23.13
C TYR A 612 5.52 11.40 23.10
N THR A 613 6.16 10.24 22.93
CA THR A 613 5.52 8.92 23.02
C THR A 613 5.62 8.36 24.44
N SER A 614 4.85 7.32 24.77
CA SER A 614 4.74 6.81 26.16
C SER A 614 4.48 7.93 27.17
N SER A 615 3.62 8.90 26.81
CA SER A 615 3.42 10.14 27.53
C SER A 615 1.94 10.44 27.70
N LYS A 616 1.51 10.67 28.93
CA LYS A 616 0.09 10.94 29.28
C LYS A 616 -0.07 12.38 29.71
N VAL A 617 -1.03 13.09 29.11
CA VAL A 617 -1.45 14.41 29.62
C VAL A 617 -2.15 14.24 30.98
N ILE A 618 -1.76 15.06 31.95
CA ILE A 618 -2.25 14.98 33.33
C ILE A 618 -3.11 16.19 33.73
N LYS A 619 -2.76 17.40 33.27
CA LYS A 619 -3.54 18.61 33.53
C LYS A 619 -3.22 19.72 32.52
N PHE A 620 -4.08 20.73 32.50
CA PHE A 620 -3.88 22.00 31.79
C PHE A 620 -3.82 23.17 32.77
N GLU A 621 -3.02 24.14 32.42
CA GLU A 621 -3.03 25.49 32.99
C GLU A 621 -3.04 26.49 31.83
N GLU A 622 -3.15 27.77 32.13
CA GLU A 622 -3.14 28.79 31.08
C GLU A 622 -1.88 28.69 30.21
N ASN A 623 -2.08 28.42 28.90
CA ASN A 623 -1.03 28.22 27.91
C ASN A 623 -0.02 27.10 28.20
N LYS A 624 -0.39 26.10 29.02
CA LYS A 624 0.50 25.00 29.38
C LYS A 624 -0.21 23.64 29.42
N VAL A 625 0.49 22.63 28.88
CA VAL A 625 0.11 21.21 28.98
C VAL A 625 1.12 20.49 29.85
N TYR A 626 0.68 19.83 30.91
CA TYR A 626 1.50 19.00 31.77
C TYR A 626 1.37 17.56 31.39
N ILE A 627 2.50 16.88 31.16
CA ILE A 627 2.52 15.47 30.79
C ILE A 627 3.44 14.66 31.71
N ASN A 628 3.04 13.43 31.98
CA ASN A 628 3.90 12.39 32.53
C ASN A 628 4.49 11.58 31.39
N ALA A 629 5.77 11.77 31.11
CA ALA A 629 6.51 11.10 30.05
C ALA A 629 7.41 9.99 30.62
N ASN A 630 7.37 8.79 30.03
CA ASN A 630 8.26 7.72 30.48
C ASN A 630 9.75 8.11 30.21
N ARG A 631 10.61 7.96 31.23
CA ARG A 631 12.03 8.36 31.16
C ARG A 631 12.82 7.54 30.14
N LYS A 632 12.39 6.30 29.88
CA LYS A 632 13.01 5.37 28.92
C LYS A 632 12.27 5.27 27.61
N ARG A 633 11.41 6.25 27.30
CA ARG A 633 10.72 6.34 26.00
C ARG A 633 11.75 6.35 24.86
N LYS A 634 11.40 5.69 23.77
CA LYS A 634 12.22 5.74 22.56
C LYS A 634 12.02 7.10 21.86
N ASP A 635 13.04 7.56 21.14
CA ASP A 635 12.86 8.65 20.19
C ASP A 635 11.80 8.21 19.15
N PRO A 636 10.69 8.96 18.99
CA PRO A 636 9.56 8.58 18.13
C PRO A 636 9.95 8.47 16.67
N TYR A 637 11.06 9.07 16.26
CA TYR A 637 11.51 9.15 14.88
C TYR A 637 12.66 8.21 14.53
N THR A 638 13.29 7.53 15.48
CA THR A 638 14.55 6.79 15.26
C THR A 638 14.40 5.53 14.43
N PRO A 639 15.16 5.49 13.36
CA PRO A 639 14.99 6.18 12.08
C PRO A 639 13.74 5.67 11.40
N TRP A 640 12.67 6.44 11.44
CA TRP A 640 11.27 6.07 11.24
C TRP A 640 10.87 4.70 11.76
N HIS A 641 11.46 4.33 12.82
CA HIS A 641 11.26 3.15 13.66
C HIS A 641 10.31 2.11 13.06
N THR A 642 10.87 1.13 12.38
CA THR A 642 10.11 0.02 11.82
C THR A 642 9.35 -0.69 12.93
N LEU A 643 8.02 -0.66 12.87
CA LEU A 643 7.20 -1.47 13.75
C LEU A 643 7.24 -2.91 13.24
N VAL A 644 7.47 -3.83 14.16
CA VAL A 644 7.38 -5.25 13.87
C VAL A 644 5.88 -5.55 13.62
N PRO A 645 5.51 -6.18 12.49
CA PRO A 645 4.14 -6.60 12.26
C PRO A 645 3.60 -7.45 13.42
N GLU A 646 2.30 -7.41 13.66
CA GLU A 646 1.65 -8.11 14.79
C GLU A 646 1.89 -9.62 14.77
N ASN A 647 2.07 -10.20 13.58
CA ASN A 647 2.38 -11.61 13.38
C ASN A 647 3.87 -11.97 13.57
N ILE A 648 4.74 -10.99 13.86
CA ILE A 648 6.16 -11.20 14.11
C ILE A 648 6.50 -10.75 15.54
N HIS A 649 6.86 -11.70 16.39
CA HIS A 649 7.30 -11.39 17.74
C HIS A 649 8.78 -11.01 17.77
N ASN A 650 9.12 -9.86 18.38
CA ASN A 650 10.50 -9.49 18.69
C ASN A 650 10.82 -9.84 20.15
N PRO A 651 11.61 -10.91 20.40
CA PRO A 651 11.93 -11.34 21.76
C PRO A 651 12.85 -10.37 22.51
N PHE A 652 13.43 -9.40 21.83
CA PHE A 652 14.35 -8.40 22.41
C PHE A 652 13.65 -7.10 22.82
N ASP A 653 12.36 -6.96 22.56
CA ASP A 653 11.60 -5.78 22.97
C ASP A 653 11.41 -5.75 24.49
N LYS A 654 11.91 -4.68 25.10
CA LYS A 654 11.76 -4.45 26.54
C LYS A 654 10.48 -3.68 26.82
N LYS A 655 9.66 -4.21 27.72
CA LYS A 655 8.50 -3.48 28.25
C LYS A 655 9.00 -2.31 29.11
N LEU A 656 8.42 -1.14 28.88
CA LEU A 656 8.67 0.03 29.71
C LEU A 656 7.98 -0.13 31.08
N ASN A 657 8.63 0.32 32.15
CA ASN A 657 7.98 0.44 33.45
C ASN A 657 7.03 1.67 33.39
N PRO A 658 5.71 1.51 33.53
CA PRO A 658 4.76 2.61 33.42
C PRO A 658 4.91 3.65 34.55
N ASN A 659 5.57 3.30 35.65
CA ASN A 659 5.79 4.18 36.82
C ASN A 659 7.11 4.97 36.73
N ASP A 660 7.98 4.68 35.75
CA ASP A 660 9.24 5.40 35.55
C ASP A 660 9.01 6.64 34.67
N VAL A 661 8.37 7.65 35.26
CA VAL A 661 7.95 8.88 34.54
C VAL A 661 8.65 10.12 35.08
N GLU A 662 8.70 11.14 34.24
CA GLU A 662 9.06 12.52 34.56
C GLU A 662 7.95 13.46 34.12
N GLU A 663 7.73 14.52 34.90
CA GLU A 663 6.81 15.57 34.50
C GLU A 663 7.49 16.50 33.49
N ILE A 664 6.82 16.79 32.37
CA ILE A 664 7.26 17.75 31.36
C ILE A 664 6.15 18.77 31.15
N ILE A 665 6.53 20.05 31.05
CA ILE A 665 5.63 21.15 30.78
C ILE A 665 5.83 21.59 29.34
N ILE A 666 4.74 21.64 28.57
CA ILE A 666 4.72 22.08 27.16
C ILE A 666 3.96 23.41 27.09
N ASP A 667 4.62 24.46 26.61
CA ASP A 667 3.98 25.73 26.29
C ASP A 667 3.11 25.56 25.05
N THR A 668 1.86 25.99 25.09
CA THR A 668 0.91 25.87 23.98
C THR A 668 -0.16 26.95 24.03
N ASP A 669 -0.58 27.47 22.89
CA ASP A 669 -1.67 28.44 22.78
C ASP A 669 -3.02 27.76 22.51
N TYR A 670 -2.97 26.53 21.96
CA TYR A 670 -4.15 25.80 21.51
C TYR A 670 -3.93 24.28 21.59
N VAL A 671 -4.97 23.54 21.95
CA VAL A 671 -4.95 22.09 22.04
C VAL A 671 -5.91 21.46 21.03
N ILE A 672 -5.47 20.43 20.32
CA ILE A 672 -6.34 19.66 19.43
C ILE A 672 -6.36 18.22 19.88
N PHE A 673 -7.55 17.70 20.22
CA PHE A 673 -7.74 16.33 20.62
C PHE A 673 -7.94 15.42 19.39
N SER A 674 -7.03 14.49 19.17
CA SER A 674 -7.10 13.43 18.15
C SER A 674 -7.10 12.05 18.80
N THR A 675 -7.97 11.87 19.79
CA THR A 675 -8.01 10.71 20.70
C THR A 675 -8.98 9.62 20.26
N GLY A 676 -9.37 9.65 18.97
CA GLY A 676 -10.26 8.64 18.38
C GLY A 676 -11.73 8.87 18.66
N GLY A 677 -12.52 7.81 18.68
CA GLY A 677 -13.97 7.90 18.90
C GLY A 677 -14.58 6.61 19.41
N LYS A 678 -15.87 6.68 19.74
CA LYS A 678 -16.71 5.56 20.16
C LYS A 678 -17.77 5.28 19.11
N ALA A 679 -18.18 4.04 18.94
CA ALA A 679 -19.28 3.67 18.05
C ALA A 679 -20.55 4.49 18.35
N SER A 680 -21.20 4.99 17.30
CA SER A 680 -22.51 5.63 17.40
C SER A 680 -23.60 4.57 17.31
N ASP A 681 -23.68 3.71 18.32
CA ASP A 681 -24.51 2.49 18.34
C ASP A 681 -25.88 2.63 19.04
N THR A 682 -26.17 3.79 19.63
CA THR A 682 -27.40 4.03 20.40
C THR A 682 -28.66 3.72 19.58
N LEU A 683 -28.75 4.26 18.35
CA LEU A 683 -29.88 4.02 17.45
C LEU A 683 -30.02 2.53 17.10
N TYR A 684 -28.92 1.83 16.89
CA TYR A 684 -28.93 0.38 16.61
C TYR A 684 -29.57 -0.42 17.74
N TYR A 685 -29.18 -0.15 19.01
CA TYR A 685 -29.76 -0.84 20.18
C TYR A 685 -31.22 -0.45 20.44
N GLU A 686 -31.60 0.80 20.17
CA GLU A 686 -33.01 1.23 20.24
C GLU A 686 -33.88 0.47 19.25
N LEU A 687 -33.41 0.37 17.97
CA LEU A 687 -34.14 -0.36 16.92
C LEU A 687 -34.24 -1.86 17.21
N LEU A 688 -33.21 -2.47 17.78
CA LEU A 688 -33.26 -3.87 18.25
C LEU A 688 -34.30 -4.07 19.36
N LYS A 689 -34.33 -3.17 20.34
CA LYS A 689 -35.28 -3.22 21.47
C LYS A 689 -36.72 -3.12 20.99
N GLU A 690 -36.99 -2.23 20.03
CA GLU A 690 -38.32 -2.02 19.44
C GLU A 690 -38.70 -3.08 18.41
N LYS A 691 -37.79 -3.99 18.04
CA LYS A 691 -37.97 -4.94 16.91
C LYS A 691 -38.44 -4.23 15.64
N ALA A 692 -37.74 -3.11 15.30
CA ALA A 692 -38.15 -2.17 14.26
C ALA A 692 -38.23 -2.76 12.85
N ALA A 693 -37.50 -3.83 12.58
CA ALA A 693 -37.50 -4.59 11.33
C ALA A 693 -37.19 -6.08 11.60
N LYS A 694 -37.39 -6.93 10.58
CA LYS A 694 -37.04 -8.36 10.68
C LYS A 694 -35.55 -8.59 10.84
N GLU A 695 -34.74 -7.76 10.17
CA GLU A 695 -33.28 -7.84 10.15
C GLU A 695 -32.71 -6.45 10.45
N ILE A 696 -31.80 -6.36 11.44
CA ILE A 696 -31.17 -5.11 11.84
C ILE A 696 -29.68 -5.35 12.01
N TYR A 697 -28.86 -4.57 11.32
CA TYR A 697 -27.41 -4.69 11.31
C TYR A 697 -26.73 -3.36 11.68
N ALA A 698 -25.57 -3.44 12.28
CA ALA A 698 -24.62 -2.32 12.40
C ALA A 698 -23.34 -2.66 11.63
N ILE A 699 -22.81 -1.71 10.86
CA ILE A 699 -21.62 -1.88 10.04
C ILE A 699 -20.59 -0.77 10.28
N GLY A 700 -19.32 -1.07 9.99
CA GLY A 700 -18.21 -0.14 10.15
C GLY A 700 -18.13 0.44 11.56
N ASP A 701 -17.85 1.73 11.65
CA ASP A 701 -17.67 2.45 12.90
C ASP A 701 -18.91 2.49 13.81
N ALA A 702 -20.09 2.27 13.27
CA ALA A 702 -21.32 2.14 14.06
C ALA A 702 -21.36 0.82 14.87
N LYS A 703 -20.53 -0.17 14.51
CA LYS A 703 -20.36 -1.44 15.23
C LYS A 703 -19.07 -1.43 16.03
N THR A 704 -17.95 -1.15 15.38
CA THR A 704 -16.61 -1.13 15.95
C THR A 704 -15.79 -0.07 15.26
N PRO A 705 -15.25 0.92 15.98
CA PRO A 705 -14.40 1.95 15.40
C PRO A 705 -13.22 1.32 14.65
N GLY A 706 -13.03 1.72 13.41
CA GLY A 706 -12.03 1.20 12.50
C GLY A 706 -11.61 2.22 11.44
N ARG A 707 -11.32 1.74 10.25
CA ARG A 707 -10.91 2.53 9.11
C ARG A 707 -11.87 2.33 7.94
N ALA A 708 -11.58 2.95 6.80
CA ALA A 708 -12.41 2.77 5.59
C ALA A 708 -12.46 1.30 5.13
N TRP A 709 -11.39 0.53 5.35
CA TRP A 709 -11.34 -0.91 5.08
C TRP A 709 -12.43 -1.68 5.79
N GLU A 710 -12.54 -1.56 7.12
CA GLU A 710 -13.54 -2.26 7.93
C GLU A 710 -14.96 -1.80 7.58
N ALA A 711 -15.13 -0.50 7.33
CA ALA A 711 -16.43 0.06 6.97
C ALA A 711 -16.95 -0.49 5.64
N ILE A 712 -16.14 -0.48 4.59
CA ILE A 712 -16.53 -0.95 3.25
C ILE A 712 -16.67 -2.47 3.21
N THR A 713 -15.74 -3.20 3.84
CA THR A 713 -15.78 -4.67 3.86
C THR A 713 -17.01 -5.20 4.59
N SER A 714 -17.29 -4.71 5.81
CA SER A 714 -18.47 -5.13 6.58
C SER A 714 -19.79 -4.76 5.88
N ALA A 715 -19.81 -3.61 5.19
CA ALA A 715 -20.96 -3.17 4.41
C ALA A 715 -21.27 -4.13 3.25
N ASN A 716 -20.23 -4.47 2.48
CA ASN A 716 -20.35 -5.41 1.36
C ASN A 716 -20.75 -6.81 1.84
N GLU A 717 -20.19 -7.28 2.95
CA GLU A 717 -20.53 -8.58 3.54
C GLU A 717 -22.01 -8.63 3.92
N VAL A 718 -22.52 -7.67 4.69
CA VAL A 718 -23.91 -7.63 5.09
C VAL A 718 -24.83 -7.51 3.87
N ALA A 719 -24.58 -6.53 2.99
CA ALA A 719 -25.47 -6.24 1.87
C ALA A 719 -25.52 -7.34 0.80
N ARG A 720 -24.52 -8.22 0.75
CA ARG A 720 -24.54 -9.39 -0.16
C ARG A 720 -25.42 -10.54 0.32
N PHE A 721 -25.79 -10.58 1.58
CA PHE A 721 -26.54 -11.70 2.18
C PHE A 721 -27.97 -11.34 2.60
N ILE A 722 -28.38 -10.08 2.60
CA ILE A 722 -29.75 -9.67 2.92
C ILE A 722 -30.75 -10.05 1.85
#